data_8768275575d72b7f5420e65ef2576ca1
#
_entry.id   8768275575d72b7f5420e65ef2576ca1
#
_cell.length_a   1.000
_cell.length_b   1.000
_cell.length_c   1.000
_cell.angle_alpha   90.00
_cell.angle_beta   90.00
_cell.angle_gamma   90.00
#
_symmetry.space_group_name_H-M   'P 1'
#
loop_
_entity.id
_entity.type
_entity.pdbx_description
1 polymer ?
#
loop_
_entity_poly.entity_id
_entity_poly.type
_entity_poly.pdbx_seq_one_letter_code
_entity_poly.pdbx_strand_id
1 'polypeptide(L)'
;MLVKESKHATIVSVFVGFFLIVAILLGNWEPAIASPLVGAPEEMGLWETVPMAAKEDLMQSVHTILLPNGKVLSVNGSSFRNTLVKNEKGENTFIEGVGIGEYDAINNTSLFDPQTQKFQRIASPPALQYGESNDLFCAGHLHLANGNVLFISGTGRYYPGGRFTGSKQVNIYDWQTGKWSTVGQMKEGRWYPTLVSLADGKIVIFSGLKINSPNQINPSIEIYDPKTEKFQYIDLTGIENSPFNTYIEDGDGYDTIDLYPRVFPTADGRLLITGDEAGIANVLVQSKSKKSYLMSIDEDATGKFSVSFEVGPERYETSKAYGTAVQVPNSEDVLLIAGMIGTNDINFGRGGKIDNYPGAKIASSLQRWVSPEHSGEKNGKWETVEKFLETPRANVEAVILPNQEILVLNGGKYPEYKPIYEPVLMTPNSEAEGGYSIKTMNPAKLPRLYHNGAILLPDARVLSIGGNANRVAREKDGTLHVDIGRDPKNNFMIAELTDKSGQAKKFTIEEYYQSPQSYFAKNDPEHFVPAEIWQAEIFSPPYLFKPGARPEIVEVPNALKYGEFGKISVENATENGSLVLVKLGAETHSFDFGQRLVDLPIKNIALGEKSEIDFQAPTNSNLYPPGYYMMFYLNDIGKPSHAQMVKLAVS
;
A
#
# COMPACT_ATOMS: atom_id res chain seq x y z
N MET A 1 57.34 7.57 -47.78
CA MET A 1 56.40 8.27 -46.93
C MET A 1 55.06 7.63 -47.21
N LEU A 2 54.77 6.54 -46.52
CA LEU A 2 53.61 5.70 -46.80
C LEU A 2 52.95 5.29 -45.50
N VAL A 3 51.71 5.57 -45.45
CA VAL A 3 50.66 5.39 -44.53
C VAL A 3 50.66 4.00 -43.86
N LYS A 4 50.61 4.01 -42.51
CA LYS A 4 50.27 2.85 -41.72
C LYS A 4 48.86 3.08 -41.14
N GLU A 5 47.88 2.58 -41.83
CA GLU A 5 46.51 2.54 -41.32
C GLU A 5 46.01 1.09 -41.16
N SER A 6 45.33 0.90 -40.02
CA SER A 6 44.20 -0.01 -39.83
C SER A 6 44.46 -1.53 -39.92
N LYS A 7 45.02 -2.08 -38.84
CA LYS A 7 44.78 -3.49 -38.46
C LYS A 7 43.87 -3.69 -37.23
N HIS A 8 43.42 -2.60 -36.56
CA HIS A 8 42.60 -2.75 -35.36
C HIS A 8 41.09 -2.73 -35.61
N ALA A 9 40.61 -2.16 -36.71
CA ALA A 9 39.18 -2.11 -37.02
C ALA A 9 38.60 -3.46 -37.47
N THR A 10 39.41 -4.35 -38.05
CA THR A 10 38.94 -5.64 -38.57
C THR A 10 38.76 -6.70 -37.47
N ILE A 11 39.51 -6.60 -36.37
CA ILE A 11 39.40 -7.57 -35.23
C ILE A 11 38.14 -7.31 -34.38
N VAL A 12 37.76 -6.05 -34.18
CA VAL A 12 36.53 -5.71 -33.42
C VAL A 12 35.26 -6.14 -34.16
N SER A 13 35.25 -5.99 -35.52
CA SER A 13 34.09 -6.41 -36.32
C SER A 13 33.90 -7.93 -36.36
N VAL A 14 34.98 -8.71 -36.30
CA VAL A 14 34.90 -10.19 -36.28
C VAL A 14 34.43 -10.71 -34.92
N PHE A 15 34.82 -10.06 -33.80
CA PHE A 15 34.35 -10.45 -32.46
C PHE A 15 32.88 -10.15 -32.27
N VAL A 16 32.36 -9.00 -32.70
CA VAL A 16 30.93 -8.68 -32.63
C VAL A 16 30.10 -9.61 -33.51
N GLY A 17 30.57 -9.95 -34.70
CA GLY A 17 29.92 -10.93 -35.59
C GLY A 17 29.88 -12.34 -34.99
N PHE A 18 30.92 -12.77 -34.28
CA PHE A 18 30.97 -14.10 -33.67
C PHE A 18 30.03 -14.24 -32.47
N PHE A 19 29.87 -13.18 -31.67
CA PHE A 19 28.87 -13.17 -30.56
C PHE A 19 27.44 -13.17 -31.09
N LEU A 20 27.12 -12.47 -32.17
CA LEU A 20 25.79 -12.52 -32.80
C LEU A 20 25.47 -13.88 -33.43
N ILE A 21 26.44 -14.57 -34.02
CA ILE A 21 26.23 -15.88 -34.66
C ILE A 21 26.09 -17.00 -33.62
N VAL A 22 26.82 -16.91 -32.49
CA VAL A 22 26.66 -17.88 -31.38
C VAL A 22 25.31 -17.69 -30.65
N ALA A 23 24.78 -16.47 -30.56
CA ALA A 23 23.44 -16.22 -30.02
C ALA A 23 22.31 -16.77 -30.90
N ILE A 24 22.51 -16.84 -32.23
CA ILE A 24 21.53 -17.41 -33.18
C ILE A 24 21.56 -18.95 -33.17
N LEU A 25 22.68 -19.57 -32.79
CA LEU A 25 22.82 -21.03 -32.77
C LEU A 25 22.43 -21.71 -31.44
N LEU A 26 22.24 -20.95 -30.38
CA LEU A 26 21.84 -21.46 -29.05
C LEU A 26 20.35 -21.30 -28.73
N GLY A 27 19.51 -21.15 -29.75
CA GLY A 27 18.05 -21.24 -29.65
C GLY A 27 17.43 -20.26 -28.66
N ASN A 28 16.74 -19.25 -29.16
CA ASN A 28 15.72 -18.43 -28.52
C ASN A 28 16.01 -17.89 -27.10
N TRP A 29 17.16 -17.29 -26.92
CA TRP A 29 17.31 -16.30 -25.85
C TRP A 29 16.99 -14.93 -26.48
N GLU A 30 15.71 -14.56 -26.47
CA GLU A 30 15.37 -13.14 -26.53
C GLU A 30 15.88 -12.56 -25.22
N PRO A 31 16.86 -11.64 -25.22
CA PRO A 31 17.16 -10.88 -24.03
C PRO A 31 15.85 -10.17 -23.67
N ALA A 32 15.38 -10.32 -22.44
CA ALA A 32 14.31 -9.48 -21.93
C ALA A 32 14.66 -8.05 -22.35
N ILE A 33 13.84 -7.45 -23.21
CA ILE A 33 14.05 -6.08 -23.68
C ILE A 33 13.90 -5.22 -22.43
N ALA A 34 15.02 -4.90 -21.79
CA ALA A 34 15.05 -3.90 -20.76
C ALA A 34 14.46 -2.65 -21.39
N SER A 35 13.41 -2.10 -20.81
CA SER A 35 12.92 -0.78 -21.23
C SER A 35 14.12 0.15 -21.23
N PRO A 36 14.34 0.96 -22.27
CA PRO A 36 15.49 1.82 -22.32
C PRO A 36 15.49 2.69 -21.06
N LEU A 37 16.61 2.70 -20.33
CA LEU A 37 16.81 3.62 -19.22
C LEU A 37 16.66 5.04 -19.76
N VAL A 38 15.71 5.78 -19.21
CA VAL A 38 15.47 7.18 -19.61
C VAL A 38 16.57 8.08 -19.02
N GLY A 39 17.16 7.68 -17.89
CA GLY A 39 18.24 8.39 -17.22
C GLY A 39 19.13 7.47 -16.38
N ALA A 40 20.25 8.02 -15.95
CA ALA A 40 21.25 7.30 -15.17
C ALA A 40 20.69 6.89 -13.79
N PRO A 41 21.02 5.70 -13.26
CA PRO A 41 20.50 5.21 -11.97
C PRO A 41 20.77 6.14 -10.79
N GLU A 42 21.90 6.82 -10.76
CA GLU A 42 22.28 7.81 -9.73
C GLU A 42 21.42 9.06 -9.73
N GLU A 43 20.68 9.30 -10.82
CA GLU A 43 19.76 10.44 -10.93
C GLU A 43 18.29 10.04 -10.93
N MET A 44 17.96 8.90 -11.55
CA MET A 44 16.59 8.50 -11.89
C MET A 44 16.18 7.16 -11.24
N GLY A 45 17.07 6.52 -10.47
CA GLY A 45 16.85 5.20 -9.91
C GLY A 45 16.84 4.07 -10.95
N LEU A 46 16.66 2.85 -10.48
CA LEU A 46 16.69 1.65 -11.31
C LEU A 46 15.59 0.67 -10.92
N TRP A 47 14.88 0.13 -11.90
CA TRP A 47 13.92 -0.94 -11.72
C TRP A 47 14.51 -2.31 -12.02
N GLU A 48 14.26 -3.26 -11.15
CA GLU A 48 14.47 -4.69 -11.36
C GLU A 48 13.13 -5.42 -11.34
N THR A 49 12.91 -6.29 -12.31
CA THR A 49 11.77 -7.21 -12.29
C THR A 49 12.14 -8.42 -11.45
N VAL A 50 11.37 -8.72 -10.41
CA VAL A 50 11.55 -9.92 -9.59
C VAL A 50 11.32 -11.15 -10.46
N PRO A 51 12.16 -12.21 -10.37
CA PRO A 51 11.92 -13.45 -11.08
C PRO A 51 10.51 -13.98 -10.83
N MET A 52 9.86 -14.49 -11.89
CA MET A 52 8.52 -15.04 -11.76
C MET A 52 8.52 -16.20 -10.77
N ALA A 53 7.56 -16.19 -9.85
CA ALA A 53 7.38 -17.29 -8.89
C ALA A 53 7.01 -18.60 -9.60
N ALA A 54 7.25 -19.72 -8.96
CA ALA A 54 6.71 -21.01 -9.39
C ALA A 54 5.17 -20.96 -9.39
N LYS A 55 4.54 -21.78 -10.22
CA LYS A 55 3.08 -21.76 -10.44
C LYS A 55 2.28 -21.91 -9.13
N GLU A 56 2.75 -22.72 -8.23
CA GLU A 56 2.18 -22.97 -6.91
C GLU A 56 2.32 -21.79 -5.95
N ASP A 57 3.33 -20.93 -6.17
CA ASP A 57 3.64 -19.77 -5.33
C ASP A 57 3.13 -18.44 -5.90
N LEU A 58 2.52 -18.48 -7.08
CA LEU A 58 2.00 -17.30 -7.74
C LEU A 58 0.82 -16.70 -7.00
N MET A 59 0.87 -15.39 -6.81
CA MET A 59 -0.22 -14.63 -6.21
C MET A 59 -0.21 -13.16 -6.63
N GLN A 60 -1.39 -12.56 -6.61
CA GLN A 60 -1.52 -11.11 -6.56
C GLN A 60 -1.51 -10.66 -5.10
N SER A 61 -0.78 -9.60 -4.77
CA SER A 61 -0.86 -8.97 -3.45
C SER A 61 -1.93 -7.89 -3.46
N VAL A 62 -2.89 -7.99 -2.54
CA VAL A 62 -3.85 -6.91 -2.20
C VAL A 62 -3.45 -6.27 -0.88
N HIS A 63 -2.82 -7.04 -0.01
CA HIS A 63 -2.28 -6.61 1.27
C HIS A 63 -0.78 -6.94 1.32
N THR A 64 0.03 -5.95 1.66
CA THR A 64 1.50 -6.05 1.60
C THR A 64 2.11 -5.55 2.91
N ILE A 65 2.77 -6.44 3.68
CA ILE A 65 3.22 -6.15 5.04
C ILE A 65 4.68 -6.58 5.22
N LEU A 66 5.55 -5.65 5.61
CA LEU A 66 6.92 -5.98 5.98
C LEU A 66 6.96 -6.56 7.41
N LEU A 67 7.55 -7.73 7.57
CA LEU A 67 7.69 -8.40 8.87
C LEU A 67 9.00 -8.04 9.58
N PRO A 68 9.09 -8.17 10.91
CA PRO A 68 10.32 -7.91 11.66
C PRO A 68 11.53 -8.78 11.26
N ASN A 69 11.31 -9.89 10.57
CA ASN A 69 12.38 -10.73 10.02
C ASN A 69 12.84 -10.31 8.61
N GLY A 70 12.35 -9.16 8.11
CA GLY A 70 12.67 -8.61 6.80
C GLY A 70 11.94 -9.24 5.62
N LYS A 71 11.10 -10.26 5.84
CA LYS A 71 10.24 -10.82 4.80
C LYS A 71 8.96 -10.01 4.63
N VAL A 72 8.33 -10.14 3.46
CA VAL A 72 7.06 -9.47 3.17
C VAL A 72 5.94 -10.49 3.16
N LEU A 73 4.96 -10.30 4.03
CA LEU A 73 3.71 -11.05 4.02
C LEU A 73 2.78 -10.43 2.98
N SER A 74 2.31 -11.25 2.05
CA SER A 74 1.36 -10.86 1.02
C SER A 74 0.09 -11.68 1.12
N VAL A 75 -1.07 -11.03 1.03
CA VAL A 75 -2.38 -11.66 1.07
C VAL A 75 -3.21 -11.16 -0.11
N ASN A 76 -3.82 -12.07 -0.85
CA ASN A 76 -4.74 -11.72 -1.93
C ASN A 76 -6.19 -11.60 -1.43
N GLY A 77 -6.67 -12.63 -0.73
CA GLY A 77 -8.09 -12.79 -0.40
C GLY A 77 -8.95 -13.15 -1.61
N SER A 78 -10.16 -13.64 -1.37
CA SER A 78 -11.16 -14.01 -2.39
C SER A 78 -10.61 -14.80 -3.58
N SER A 79 -9.67 -15.72 -3.34
CA SER A 79 -8.93 -16.44 -4.40
C SER A 79 -9.82 -17.39 -5.23
N PHE A 80 -11.05 -17.69 -4.78
CA PHE A 80 -12.03 -18.44 -5.56
C PHE A 80 -12.38 -17.75 -6.89
N ARG A 81 -12.21 -16.43 -6.98
CA ARG A 81 -12.41 -15.66 -8.22
C ARG A 81 -11.37 -15.98 -9.30
N ASN A 82 -10.38 -16.78 -8.98
CA ASN A 82 -9.37 -17.24 -9.93
C ASN A 82 -9.70 -18.61 -10.56
N THR A 83 -10.86 -19.21 -10.25
CA THR A 83 -11.26 -20.53 -10.78
C THR A 83 -12.68 -20.49 -11.31
N LEU A 84 -12.87 -20.82 -12.59
CA LEU A 84 -14.17 -20.92 -13.23
C LEU A 84 -14.65 -22.37 -13.30
N VAL A 85 -15.95 -22.53 -13.13
CA VAL A 85 -16.69 -23.79 -13.34
C VAL A 85 -17.89 -23.53 -14.23
N LYS A 86 -18.49 -24.58 -14.79
CA LYS A 86 -19.76 -24.47 -15.51
C LYS A 86 -20.90 -24.66 -14.51
N ASN A 87 -21.88 -23.74 -14.54
CA ASN A 87 -23.14 -23.91 -13.83
C ASN A 87 -24.05 -24.94 -14.54
N GLU A 88 -25.23 -25.23 -13.98
CA GLU A 88 -26.21 -26.17 -14.56
C GLU A 88 -26.67 -25.75 -15.96
N LYS A 89 -26.58 -24.49 -16.33
CA LYS A 89 -26.91 -23.95 -17.66
C LYS A 89 -25.74 -23.99 -18.64
N GLY A 90 -24.56 -24.47 -18.20
CA GLY A 90 -23.32 -24.49 -19.01
C GLY A 90 -22.61 -23.15 -19.14
N GLU A 91 -23.02 -22.14 -18.38
CA GLU A 91 -22.37 -20.81 -18.34
C GLU A 91 -21.21 -20.81 -17.38
N ASN A 92 -20.18 -19.99 -17.66
CA ASN A 92 -19.06 -19.82 -16.76
C ASN A 92 -19.50 -19.07 -15.50
N THR A 93 -19.14 -19.61 -14.34
CA THR A 93 -19.35 -19.01 -13.04
C THR A 93 -18.17 -19.32 -12.13
N PHE A 94 -18.03 -18.60 -11.02
CA PHE A 94 -17.08 -18.98 -9.98
C PHE A 94 -17.61 -20.14 -9.14
N ILE A 95 -16.70 -20.84 -8.45
CA ILE A 95 -17.09 -21.91 -7.52
C ILE A 95 -17.97 -21.31 -6.42
N GLU A 96 -19.20 -21.79 -6.30
CA GLU A 96 -20.12 -21.38 -5.24
C GLU A 96 -19.69 -21.96 -3.89
N GLY A 97 -19.96 -21.24 -2.82
CA GLY A 97 -19.71 -21.69 -1.45
C GLY A 97 -18.26 -21.76 -1.02
N VAL A 98 -17.35 -21.26 -1.82
CA VAL A 98 -15.92 -21.17 -1.48
C VAL A 98 -15.72 -20.13 -0.36
N GLY A 99 -15.03 -20.54 0.69
CA GLY A 99 -14.89 -19.79 1.94
C GLY A 99 -15.77 -20.34 3.05
N ILE A 100 -16.60 -21.33 2.79
CA ILE A 100 -17.42 -22.04 3.76
C ILE A 100 -16.76 -23.39 4.04
N GLY A 101 -15.92 -23.47 5.04
CA GLY A 101 -15.55 -24.72 5.69
C GLY A 101 -14.37 -25.52 5.14
N GLU A 102 -13.99 -25.45 3.86
CA GLU A 102 -12.98 -26.38 3.29
C GLU A 102 -11.86 -25.72 2.48
N TYR A 103 -11.74 -24.38 2.49
CA TYR A 103 -10.78 -23.71 1.60
C TYR A 103 -9.63 -23.06 2.35
N ASP A 104 -8.60 -23.83 2.63
CA ASP A 104 -7.32 -23.33 3.20
C ASP A 104 -6.64 -22.30 2.29
N ALA A 105 -6.99 -22.28 1.01
CA ALA A 105 -6.38 -21.41 0.01
C ALA A 105 -7.16 -20.12 -0.30
N ILE A 106 -8.25 -19.82 0.40
CA ILE A 106 -9.10 -18.65 0.05
C ILE A 106 -8.34 -17.32 0.06
N ASN A 107 -7.38 -17.17 0.96
CA ASN A 107 -6.61 -15.94 1.11
C ASN A 107 -5.37 -15.90 0.21
N ASN A 108 -4.94 -17.05 -0.32
CA ASN A 108 -3.75 -17.13 -1.17
C ASN A 108 -2.57 -16.34 -0.56
N THR A 109 -2.11 -16.78 0.62
CA THR A 109 -1.12 -16.09 1.43
C THR A 109 0.30 -16.54 1.07
N SER A 110 1.23 -15.62 0.99
CA SER A 110 2.64 -15.87 0.63
C SER A 110 3.61 -15.03 1.45
N LEU A 111 4.83 -15.51 1.59
CA LEU A 111 5.97 -14.75 2.05
C LEU A 111 6.90 -14.47 0.86
N PHE A 112 7.28 -13.22 0.70
CA PHE A 112 8.35 -12.81 -0.20
C PHE A 112 9.63 -12.56 0.60
N ASP A 113 10.74 -13.14 0.17
CA ASP A 113 12.05 -12.91 0.75
C ASP A 113 12.85 -11.95 -0.16
N PRO A 114 13.11 -10.70 0.25
CA PRO A 114 13.80 -9.72 -0.58
C PRO A 114 15.26 -10.07 -0.89
N GLN A 115 15.91 -10.89 -0.05
CA GLN A 115 17.30 -11.28 -0.26
C GLN A 115 17.44 -12.33 -1.38
N THR A 116 16.51 -13.30 -1.40
CA THR A 116 16.50 -14.36 -2.42
C THR A 116 15.58 -14.04 -3.60
N GLN A 117 14.76 -13.00 -3.48
CA GLN A 117 13.72 -12.61 -4.43
C GLN A 117 12.72 -13.74 -4.75
N LYS A 118 12.42 -14.56 -3.76
CA LYS A 118 11.52 -15.72 -3.89
C LYS A 118 10.24 -15.53 -3.11
N PHE A 119 9.14 -15.98 -3.72
CA PHE A 119 7.88 -16.17 -3.03
C PHE A 119 7.77 -17.60 -2.52
N GLN A 120 7.13 -17.76 -1.38
CA GLN A 120 6.78 -19.04 -0.80
C GLN A 120 5.34 -18.96 -0.30
N ARG A 121 4.48 -19.83 -0.82
CA ARG A 121 3.12 -19.96 -0.29
C ARG A 121 3.15 -20.49 1.14
N ILE A 122 2.29 -19.93 1.97
CA ILE A 122 2.10 -20.32 3.35
C ILE A 122 0.64 -20.60 3.64
N ALA A 123 0.36 -21.20 4.80
CA ALA A 123 -1.00 -21.43 5.24
C ALA A 123 -1.78 -20.11 5.37
N SER A 124 -3.06 -20.15 5.04
CA SER A 124 -4.04 -19.10 5.31
C SER A 124 -4.60 -19.20 6.73
N PRO A 125 -5.30 -18.17 7.25
CA PRO A 125 -6.05 -18.30 8.47
C PRO A 125 -6.99 -19.52 8.42
N PRO A 126 -7.21 -20.22 9.55
CA PRO A 126 -8.05 -21.40 9.57
C PRO A 126 -9.48 -21.06 9.16
N ALA A 127 -10.13 -21.98 8.46
CA ALA A 127 -11.56 -21.89 8.17
C ALA A 127 -12.37 -21.84 9.47
N LEU A 128 -13.49 -21.12 9.44
CA LEU A 128 -14.32 -20.96 10.64
C LEU A 128 -15.28 -22.15 10.80
N GLN A 129 -15.55 -22.47 12.05
CA GLN A 129 -16.66 -23.35 12.38
C GLN A 129 -17.97 -22.64 12.01
N TYR A 130 -18.95 -23.34 11.50
CA TYR A 130 -20.30 -22.82 11.15
C TYR A 130 -20.44 -22.13 9.78
N GLY A 131 -19.54 -22.36 8.82
CA GLY A 131 -19.76 -21.93 7.43
C GLY A 131 -19.57 -20.45 7.17
N GLU A 132 -18.94 -19.71 8.09
CA GLU A 132 -18.53 -18.33 7.84
C GLU A 132 -17.17 -18.31 7.11
N SER A 133 -17.04 -17.38 6.17
CA SER A 133 -15.78 -17.14 5.46
C SER A 133 -14.77 -16.47 6.35
N ASN A 134 -13.52 -16.96 6.35
CA ASN A 134 -12.37 -16.25 6.92
C ASN A 134 -11.53 -15.63 5.79
N ASP A 135 -12.20 -14.89 4.93
CA ASP A 135 -11.63 -14.24 3.75
C ASP A 135 -11.10 -12.85 4.12
N LEU A 136 -9.79 -12.67 4.03
CA LEU A 136 -9.11 -11.41 4.36
C LEU A 136 -9.19 -10.36 3.24
N PHE A 137 -9.87 -10.61 2.14
CA PHE A 137 -10.03 -9.62 1.09
C PHE A 137 -10.65 -8.33 1.61
N CYS A 138 -9.94 -7.21 1.41
CA CYS A 138 -10.35 -5.89 1.89
C CYS A 138 -10.47 -5.77 3.42
N ALA A 139 -9.61 -6.52 4.15
CA ALA A 139 -9.41 -6.36 5.59
C ALA A 139 -8.63 -5.08 5.93
N GLY A 140 -8.74 -4.61 7.16
CA GLY A 140 -7.75 -3.71 7.76
C GLY A 140 -6.65 -4.51 8.45
N HIS A 141 -5.42 -4.04 8.41
CA HIS A 141 -4.31 -4.70 9.09
C HIS A 141 -3.23 -3.73 9.53
N LEU A 142 -2.53 -4.07 10.61
CA LEU A 142 -1.33 -3.36 11.05
C LEU A 142 -0.50 -4.24 12.02
N HIS A 143 0.71 -3.78 12.33
CA HIS A 143 1.57 -4.44 13.30
C HIS A 143 1.13 -4.14 14.73
N LEU A 144 1.08 -5.18 15.55
CA LEU A 144 1.05 -5.06 17.01
C LEU A 144 2.45 -4.70 17.55
N ALA A 145 2.52 -4.26 18.79
CA ALA A 145 3.78 -3.88 19.43
C ALA A 145 4.82 -5.04 19.54
N ASN A 146 4.36 -6.29 19.46
CA ASN A 146 5.24 -7.47 19.43
C ASN A 146 5.71 -7.86 18.01
N GLY A 147 5.27 -7.13 16.98
CA GLY A 147 5.59 -7.39 15.58
C GLY A 147 4.65 -8.35 14.86
N ASN A 148 3.72 -9.00 15.56
CA ASN A 148 2.67 -9.79 14.94
C ASN A 148 1.75 -8.88 14.13
N VAL A 149 1.14 -9.41 13.08
CA VAL A 149 0.23 -8.67 12.22
C VAL A 149 -1.21 -8.98 12.59
N LEU A 150 -1.94 -7.96 13.01
CA LEU A 150 -3.38 -8.02 13.25
C LEU A 150 -4.12 -7.77 11.94
N PHE A 151 -5.02 -8.68 11.58
CA PHE A 151 -5.99 -8.53 10.49
C PHE A 151 -7.39 -8.44 11.09
N ILE A 152 -8.08 -7.38 10.74
CA ILE A 152 -9.43 -7.09 11.22
C ILE A 152 -10.39 -7.21 10.06
N SER A 153 -11.44 -8.03 10.23
CA SER A 153 -12.50 -8.21 9.27
C SER A 153 -12.04 -8.86 7.95
N GLY A 154 -12.42 -8.31 6.84
CA GLY A 154 -12.35 -8.83 5.50
C GLY A 154 -13.76 -9.06 4.93
N THR A 155 -13.88 -9.95 3.95
CA THR A 155 -15.16 -10.23 3.29
C THR A 155 -15.98 -11.27 4.07
N GLY A 156 -17.13 -10.88 4.59
CA GLY A 156 -18.04 -11.77 5.30
C GLY A 156 -18.85 -12.65 4.36
N ARG A 157 -19.36 -12.07 3.27
CA ARG A 157 -20.08 -12.81 2.19
C ARG A 157 -19.75 -12.18 0.85
N TYR A 158 -19.55 -13.05 -0.12
CA TYR A 158 -19.36 -12.67 -1.50
C TYR A 158 -19.82 -13.82 -2.40
N TYR A 159 -21.03 -13.69 -2.93
CA TYR A 159 -21.60 -14.67 -3.85
C TYR A 159 -21.82 -14.02 -5.21
N PRO A 160 -21.85 -14.79 -6.30
CA PRO A 160 -22.44 -14.33 -7.55
C PRO A 160 -23.83 -13.75 -7.29
N GLY A 161 -24.04 -12.48 -7.60
CA GLY A 161 -25.26 -11.76 -7.26
C GLY A 161 -25.34 -11.15 -5.86
N GLY A 162 -24.38 -11.41 -4.94
CA GLY A 162 -24.28 -10.79 -3.61
C GLY A 162 -23.41 -9.54 -3.60
N ARG A 163 -23.66 -8.65 -2.64
CA ARG A 163 -22.81 -7.49 -2.35
C ARG A 163 -21.79 -7.84 -1.28
N PHE A 164 -20.65 -7.14 -1.27
CA PHE A 164 -19.67 -7.28 -0.21
C PHE A 164 -20.26 -6.86 1.14
N THR A 165 -19.96 -7.64 2.16
CA THR A 165 -20.28 -7.34 3.57
C THR A 165 -19.06 -7.58 4.43
N GLY A 166 -18.96 -6.88 5.56
CA GLY A 166 -17.85 -7.02 6.48
C GLY A 166 -17.91 -8.29 7.32
N SER A 167 -16.80 -8.98 7.47
CA SER A 167 -16.62 -10.04 8.46
C SER A 167 -16.44 -9.46 9.87
N LYS A 168 -16.71 -10.26 10.90
CA LYS A 168 -16.40 -9.93 12.31
C LYS A 168 -15.07 -10.52 12.78
N GLN A 169 -14.40 -11.26 11.94
CA GLN A 169 -13.24 -12.08 12.33
C GLN A 169 -12.02 -11.21 12.64
N VAL A 170 -11.24 -11.70 13.58
CA VAL A 170 -9.97 -11.10 14.02
C VAL A 170 -8.90 -12.17 13.95
N ASN A 171 -7.94 -11.97 13.08
CA ASN A 171 -6.85 -12.90 12.86
C ASN A 171 -5.51 -12.25 13.23
N ILE A 172 -4.59 -13.04 13.75
CA ILE A 172 -3.22 -12.62 14.01
C ILE A 172 -2.28 -13.56 13.26
N TYR A 173 -1.35 -12.98 12.50
CA TYR A 173 -0.21 -13.68 11.96
C TYR A 173 1.00 -13.50 12.88
N ASP A 174 1.50 -14.58 13.43
CA ASP A 174 2.69 -14.60 14.27
C ASP A 174 3.93 -14.73 13.37
N TRP A 175 4.72 -13.66 13.27
CA TRP A 175 5.89 -13.60 12.41
C TRP A 175 7.04 -14.50 12.81
N GLN A 176 7.11 -14.90 14.10
CA GLN A 176 8.17 -15.76 14.63
C GLN A 176 7.88 -17.23 14.32
N THR A 177 6.63 -17.64 14.48
CA THR A 177 6.21 -19.04 14.24
C THR A 177 5.69 -19.28 12.84
N GLY A 178 5.35 -18.24 12.08
CA GLY A 178 4.73 -18.33 10.75
C GLY A 178 3.30 -18.85 10.79
N LYS A 179 2.59 -18.72 11.91
CA LYS A 179 1.26 -19.29 12.11
C LYS A 179 0.18 -18.24 12.22
N TRP A 180 -0.99 -18.58 11.75
CA TRP A 180 -2.22 -17.82 11.94
C TRP A 180 -2.99 -18.31 13.16
N SER A 181 -3.62 -17.38 13.85
CA SER A 181 -4.65 -17.65 14.86
C SER A 181 -5.85 -16.73 14.66
N THR A 182 -7.05 -17.24 14.91
CA THR A 182 -8.27 -16.42 15.02
C THR A 182 -8.53 -16.18 16.50
N VAL A 183 -8.44 -14.92 16.93
CA VAL A 183 -8.40 -14.54 18.35
C VAL A 183 -9.70 -13.97 18.88
N GLY A 184 -10.75 -13.89 18.06
CA GLY A 184 -12.05 -13.42 18.51
C GLY A 184 -12.91 -12.87 17.38
N GLN A 185 -13.97 -12.18 17.78
CA GLN A 185 -14.90 -11.49 16.90
C GLN A 185 -15.18 -10.09 17.42
N MET A 186 -15.26 -9.14 16.49
CA MET A 186 -15.82 -7.82 16.75
C MET A 186 -17.32 -7.89 16.99
N LYS A 187 -17.90 -6.86 17.59
CA LYS A 187 -19.35 -6.71 17.72
C LYS A 187 -20.02 -6.52 16.35
N GLU A 188 -19.38 -5.75 15.45
CA GLU A 188 -19.87 -5.48 14.09
C GLU A 188 -18.88 -5.92 13.02
N GLY A 189 -19.41 -6.29 11.83
CA GLY A 189 -18.58 -6.53 10.64
C GLY A 189 -18.10 -5.22 10.03
N ARG A 190 -16.93 -5.27 9.37
CA ARG A 190 -16.29 -4.07 8.79
C ARG A 190 -15.54 -4.41 7.50
N TRP A 191 -16.17 -4.26 6.36
CA TRP A 191 -15.48 -4.36 5.09
C TRP A 191 -14.85 -3.00 4.74
N TYR A 192 -13.54 -2.93 4.51
CA TYR A 192 -12.75 -1.70 4.35
C TYR A 192 -12.62 -0.85 5.64
N PRO A 193 -12.18 -1.41 6.77
CA PRO A 193 -11.92 -0.64 7.99
C PRO A 193 -10.52 -0.04 8.00
N THR A 194 -10.36 1.10 8.66
CA THR A 194 -9.04 1.66 9.02
C THR A 194 -8.66 1.30 10.45
N LEU A 195 -7.39 1.02 10.66
CA LEU A 195 -6.78 0.72 11.96
C LEU A 195 -5.74 1.78 12.33
N VAL A 196 -5.73 2.16 13.61
CA VAL A 196 -4.74 3.11 14.16
C VAL A 196 -4.19 2.59 15.48
N SER A 197 -2.86 2.58 15.62
CA SER A 197 -2.19 2.29 16.88
C SER A 197 -2.17 3.50 17.80
N LEU A 198 -2.54 3.31 19.07
CA LEU A 198 -2.42 4.31 20.12
C LEU A 198 -1.05 4.22 20.82
N ALA A 199 -0.72 5.23 21.62
CA ALA A 199 0.54 5.35 22.36
C ALA A 199 0.83 4.17 23.32
N ASP A 200 -0.20 3.51 23.83
CA ASP A 200 -0.11 2.36 24.74
C ASP A 200 -0.16 0.99 24.03
N GLY A 201 -0.25 1.01 22.69
CA GLY A 201 -0.31 -0.18 21.83
C GLY A 201 -1.72 -0.73 21.62
N LYS A 202 -2.77 -0.11 22.14
CA LYS A 202 -4.15 -0.44 21.76
C LYS A 202 -4.42 -0.03 20.31
N ILE A 203 -5.42 -0.65 19.69
CA ILE A 203 -5.75 -0.43 18.27
C ILE A 203 -7.19 0.08 18.17
N VAL A 204 -7.38 1.21 17.52
CA VAL A 204 -8.71 1.75 17.19
C VAL A 204 -9.09 1.33 15.78
N ILE A 205 -10.30 0.83 15.61
CA ILE A 205 -10.84 0.29 14.37
C ILE A 205 -12.03 1.16 13.94
N PHE A 206 -11.93 1.73 12.73
CA PHE A 206 -12.89 2.70 12.19
C PHE A 206 -13.65 2.15 10.99
N SER A 207 -14.90 2.57 10.81
CA SER A 207 -15.67 2.44 9.58
C SER A 207 -15.84 1.00 9.06
N GLY A 208 -16.03 0.86 7.76
CA GLY A 208 -16.27 -0.37 7.04
C GLY A 208 -17.75 -0.73 6.87
N LEU A 209 -18.07 -1.55 5.87
CA LEU A 209 -19.44 -2.02 5.67
C LEU A 209 -19.84 -3.05 6.72
N LYS A 210 -21.08 -2.96 7.19
CA LYS A 210 -21.66 -3.89 8.19
C LYS A 210 -21.84 -5.31 7.62
N ILE A 211 -21.91 -6.29 8.53
CA ILE A 211 -22.09 -7.70 8.14
C ILE A 211 -23.42 -7.99 7.47
N ASN A 212 -24.51 -7.35 7.90
CA ASN A 212 -25.87 -7.61 7.43
C ASN A 212 -26.45 -6.49 6.56
N SER A 213 -25.68 -5.47 6.28
CA SER A 213 -26.14 -4.27 5.56
C SER A 213 -25.07 -3.80 4.58
N PRO A 214 -25.03 -4.39 3.37
CA PRO A 214 -23.97 -4.14 2.39
C PRO A 214 -23.92 -2.70 1.85
N ASN A 215 -24.87 -1.85 2.23
CA ASN A 215 -24.96 -0.44 1.84
C ASN A 215 -24.84 0.51 3.03
N GLN A 216 -24.45 0.02 4.21
CA GLN A 216 -24.35 0.83 5.40
C GLN A 216 -22.94 0.78 5.97
N ILE A 217 -22.35 1.96 6.08
CA ILE A 217 -21.12 2.16 6.82
C ILE A 217 -21.40 1.97 8.30
N ASN A 218 -20.43 1.42 8.99
CA ASN A 218 -20.50 1.21 10.41
C ASN A 218 -20.20 2.53 11.16
N PRO A 219 -21.18 3.16 11.83
CA PRO A 219 -21.00 4.40 12.56
C PRO A 219 -20.46 4.15 13.96
N SER A 220 -19.55 3.21 14.13
CA SER A 220 -18.96 2.88 15.42
C SER A 220 -17.47 2.65 15.29
N ILE A 221 -16.77 2.72 16.41
CA ILE A 221 -15.41 2.21 16.55
C ILE A 221 -15.38 1.03 17.50
N GLU A 222 -14.34 0.22 17.37
CA GLU A 222 -13.94 -0.76 18.37
C GLU A 222 -12.50 -0.53 18.75
N ILE A 223 -12.21 -0.57 20.06
CA ILE A 223 -10.84 -0.45 20.58
C ILE A 223 -10.41 -1.83 21.04
N TYR A 224 -9.38 -2.36 20.38
CA TYR A 224 -8.77 -3.65 20.68
C TYR A 224 -7.58 -3.46 21.63
N ASP A 225 -7.56 -4.17 22.73
CA ASP A 225 -6.43 -4.25 23.64
C ASP A 225 -5.67 -5.58 23.39
N PRO A 226 -4.46 -5.55 22.80
CA PRO A 226 -3.69 -6.76 22.54
C PRO A 226 -3.21 -7.51 23.79
N LYS A 227 -3.19 -6.88 24.97
CA LYS A 227 -2.76 -7.52 26.21
C LYS A 227 -3.85 -8.40 26.79
N THR A 228 -5.11 -8.02 26.61
CA THR A 228 -6.27 -8.74 27.13
C THR A 228 -7.08 -9.46 26.06
N GLU A 229 -6.78 -9.21 24.78
CA GLU A 229 -7.50 -9.69 23.59
C GLU A 229 -8.99 -9.30 23.61
N LYS A 230 -9.33 -8.16 24.21
CA LYS A 230 -10.71 -7.67 24.36
C LYS A 230 -10.97 -6.47 23.48
N PHE A 231 -12.25 -6.33 23.12
CA PHE A 231 -12.78 -5.19 22.37
C PHE A 231 -13.70 -4.36 23.25
N GLN A 232 -13.59 -3.03 23.12
CA GLN A 232 -14.62 -2.10 23.57
C GLN A 232 -15.28 -1.46 22.36
N TYR A 233 -16.59 -1.62 22.27
CA TYR A 233 -17.42 -1.05 21.22
C TYR A 233 -17.97 0.31 21.66
N ILE A 234 -17.85 1.31 20.79
CA ILE A 234 -18.39 2.65 21.00
C ILE A 234 -19.24 3.02 19.79
N ASP A 235 -20.53 3.25 20.02
CA ASP A 235 -21.43 3.81 19.01
C ASP A 235 -21.17 5.32 18.91
N LEU A 236 -20.90 5.78 17.69
CA LEU A 236 -20.60 7.19 17.40
C LEU A 236 -21.84 7.98 16.95
N THR A 237 -22.98 7.30 16.79
CA THR A 237 -24.23 7.93 16.38
C THR A 237 -24.72 8.91 17.45
N GLY A 238 -24.98 10.15 17.04
CA GLY A 238 -25.49 11.19 17.94
C GLY A 238 -24.44 11.86 18.83
N ILE A 239 -23.17 11.47 18.73
CA ILE A 239 -22.08 12.23 19.34
C ILE A 239 -21.92 13.53 18.55
N GLU A 240 -21.85 14.66 19.25
CA GLU A 240 -21.70 15.97 18.64
C GLU A 240 -20.46 16.01 17.71
N ASN A 241 -20.62 16.56 16.52
CA ASN A 241 -19.60 16.67 15.48
C ASN A 241 -19.04 15.33 14.98
N SER A 242 -19.63 14.18 15.29
CA SER A 242 -19.17 12.90 14.75
C SER A 242 -19.34 12.85 13.23
N PRO A 243 -18.28 12.51 12.45
CA PRO A 243 -18.39 12.31 11.00
C PRO A 243 -18.95 10.92 10.64
N PHE A 244 -19.19 10.06 11.62
CA PHE A 244 -19.68 8.69 11.43
C PHE A 244 -21.16 8.62 11.81
N ASN A 245 -22.01 9.26 11.03
CA ASN A 245 -23.46 9.19 11.19
C ASN A 245 -24.04 8.21 10.17
N THR A 246 -25.25 7.71 10.45
CA THR A 246 -26.08 7.11 9.40
C THR A 246 -26.32 8.17 8.33
N TYR A 247 -26.29 7.77 7.06
CA TYR A 247 -26.50 8.66 5.92
C TYR A 247 -27.52 9.75 6.19
N ILE A 248 -27.06 10.97 6.28
CA ILE A 248 -27.90 12.16 6.27
C ILE A 248 -27.72 12.74 4.87
N GLU A 249 -28.74 12.61 4.05
CA GLU A 249 -28.85 13.32 2.81
C GLU A 249 -29.15 14.78 3.16
N ASP A 250 -28.14 15.62 3.22
CA ASP A 250 -28.38 17.06 3.06
C ASP A 250 -28.33 17.35 1.55
N GLY A 251 -29.07 18.28 1.02
CA GLY A 251 -29.30 18.51 -0.41
C GLY A 251 -28.03 18.68 -1.27
N ASP A 252 -26.83 18.57 -0.71
CA ASP A 252 -25.52 18.72 -1.35
C ASP A 252 -24.64 17.45 -1.33
N GLY A 253 -25.11 16.34 -0.78
CA GLY A 253 -24.40 15.07 -0.64
C GLY A 253 -24.12 14.69 0.83
N TYR A 254 -23.47 13.55 1.05
CA TYR A 254 -23.23 13.05 2.40
C TYR A 254 -22.04 13.73 3.06
N ASP A 255 -22.23 14.19 4.28
CA ASP A 255 -21.20 14.75 5.15
C ASP A 255 -20.60 13.65 6.06
N THR A 256 -20.48 12.44 5.52
CA THR A 256 -20.01 11.25 6.24
C THR A 256 -18.69 10.79 5.66
N ILE A 257 -17.78 10.36 6.52
CA ILE A 257 -16.53 9.71 6.11
C ILE A 257 -16.81 8.25 5.80
N ASP A 258 -16.38 7.82 4.62
CA ASP A 258 -16.74 6.54 4.02
C ASP A 258 -15.72 5.42 4.35
N LEU A 259 -15.37 4.57 3.42
CA LEU A 259 -14.54 3.39 3.59
C LEU A 259 -13.05 3.72 3.65
N TYR A 260 -12.25 2.98 4.42
CA TYR A 260 -10.83 3.24 4.65
C TYR A 260 -10.53 4.72 4.95
N PRO A 261 -11.17 5.32 5.97
CA PRO A 261 -10.89 6.70 6.33
C PRO A 261 -9.41 6.92 6.61
N ARG A 262 -8.89 8.07 6.16
CA ARG A 262 -7.49 8.47 6.44
C ARG A 262 -7.42 9.04 7.86
N VAL A 263 -6.80 8.29 8.77
CA VAL A 263 -6.72 8.63 10.19
C VAL A 263 -5.27 8.65 10.66
N PHE A 264 -4.86 9.76 11.28
CA PHE A 264 -3.49 9.96 11.75
C PHE A 264 -3.48 10.41 13.21
N PRO A 265 -2.63 9.84 14.07
CA PRO A 265 -2.43 10.36 15.41
C PRO A 265 -1.67 11.70 15.37
N THR A 266 -2.05 12.62 16.24
CA THR A 266 -1.39 13.90 16.47
C THR A 266 -0.48 13.84 17.71
N ALA A 267 0.40 14.82 17.86
CA ALA A 267 1.37 14.86 18.96
C ALA A 267 0.70 14.91 20.34
N ASP A 268 -0.47 15.54 20.43
CA ASP A 268 -1.27 15.66 21.67
C ASP A 268 -2.18 14.43 21.96
N GLY A 269 -2.12 13.40 21.10
CA GLY A 269 -2.86 12.15 21.28
C GLY A 269 -4.26 12.13 20.69
N ARG A 270 -4.71 13.21 20.05
CA ARG A 270 -5.93 13.19 19.23
C ARG A 270 -5.70 12.42 17.92
N LEU A 271 -6.76 12.13 17.21
CA LEU A 271 -6.72 11.52 15.89
C LEU A 271 -7.30 12.49 14.86
N LEU A 272 -6.47 12.89 13.89
CA LEU A 272 -6.92 13.64 12.71
C LEU A 272 -7.62 12.66 11.76
N ILE A 273 -8.87 12.90 11.44
CA ILE A 273 -9.67 12.10 10.50
C ILE A 273 -9.93 12.95 9.27
N THR A 274 -9.48 12.48 8.10
CA THR A 274 -9.58 13.23 6.85
C THR A 274 -9.56 12.32 5.63
N GLY A 275 -10.46 12.55 4.68
CA GLY A 275 -10.52 11.74 3.45
C GLY A 275 -10.95 10.30 3.68
N ASP A 276 -11.16 9.61 2.58
CA ASP A 276 -11.53 8.20 2.49
C ASP A 276 -10.95 7.60 1.20
N GLU A 277 -10.93 6.27 1.10
CA GLU A 277 -10.47 5.56 -0.10
C GLU A 277 -11.59 5.43 -1.12
N ALA A 278 -12.76 4.98 -0.69
CA ALA A 278 -13.84 4.62 -1.58
C ALA A 278 -15.20 4.90 -0.94
N GLY A 279 -16.17 5.17 -1.79
CA GLY A 279 -17.57 5.22 -1.40
C GLY A 279 -18.31 3.91 -1.61
N ILE A 280 -19.51 3.86 -1.10
CA ILE A 280 -20.41 2.73 -1.36
C ILE A 280 -20.88 2.78 -2.82
N ALA A 281 -20.44 1.83 -3.60
CA ALA A 281 -20.58 1.75 -5.06
C ALA A 281 -22.01 1.79 -5.64
N ASN A 282 -23.05 1.91 -4.84
CA ASN A 282 -24.45 1.94 -5.30
C ASN A 282 -25.28 3.11 -4.78
N VAL A 283 -24.67 3.93 -3.97
CA VAL A 283 -25.25 5.22 -3.66
C VAL A 283 -24.50 6.20 -4.54
N LEU A 284 -25.19 6.89 -5.42
CA LEU A 284 -24.64 7.98 -6.26
C LEU A 284 -24.26 9.16 -5.36
N VAL A 285 -23.43 8.86 -4.36
CA VAL A 285 -22.98 9.80 -3.37
C VAL A 285 -21.69 10.37 -3.87
N GLN A 286 -21.78 11.57 -4.29
CA GLN A 286 -20.62 12.41 -4.40
C GLN A 286 -20.21 12.76 -2.97
N SER A 287 -19.11 12.18 -2.46
CA SER A 287 -18.51 12.72 -1.24
C SER A 287 -18.06 14.14 -1.54
N LYS A 288 -18.87 15.11 -1.13
CA LYS A 288 -18.58 16.54 -1.27
C LYS A 288 -17.92 17.11 -0.01
N SER A 289 -17.75 16.30 1.02
CA SER A 289 -17.20 16.77 2.28
C SER A 289 -15.76 17.26 2.12
N LYS A 290 -15.53 18.47 2.59
CA LYS A 290 -14.21 19.08 2.74
C LYS A 290 -13.74 19.10 4.18
N LYS A 291 -14.58 18.65 5.10
CA LYS A 291 -14.31 18.71 6.54
C LYS A 291 -13.22 17.72 6.93
N SER A 292 -12.46 18.08 7.91
CA SER A 292 -11.63 17.20 8.70
C SER A 292 -12.07 17.26 10.15
N TYR A 293 -11.69 16.28 10.96
CA TYR A 293 -12.12 16.17 12.33
C TYR A 293 -10.94 15.78 13.20
N LEU A 294 -10.98 16.22 14.46
CA LEU A 294 -10.06 15.80 15.51
C LEU A 294 -10.84 15.03 16.57
N MET A 295 -10.51 13.76 16.76
CA MET A 295 -11.16 12.88 17.72
C MET A 295 -10.27 12.71 18.95
N SER A 296 -10.82 12.96 20.11
CA SER A 296 -10.21 12.61 21.40
C SER A 296 -10.75 11.28 21.89
N ILE A 297 -9.88 10.50 22.53
CA ILE A 297 -10.21 9.23 23.18
C ILE A 297 -9.73 9.31 24.62
N ASP A 298 -10.67 9.23 25.56
CA ASP A 298 -10.38 9.29 26.99
C ASP A 298 -10.71 7.94 27.64
N GLU A 299 -9.80 7.42 28.45
CA GLU A 299 -9.98 6.20 29.24
C GLU A 299 -10.17 6.59 30.70
N ASP A 300 -11.28 6.20 31.30
CA ASP A 300 -11.54 6.47 32.72
C ASP A 300 -10.83 5.47 33.67
N ALA A 301 -10.88 5.72 34.95
CA ALA A 301 -10.22 4.87 35.94
C ALA A 301 -10.75 3.42 35.99
N THR A 302 -11.87 3.12 35.33
CA THR A 302 -12.45 1.78 35.22
C THR A 302 -12.00 1.06 33.93
N GLY A 303 -11.24 1.75 33.07
CA GLY A 303 -10.83 1.23 31.74
C GLY A 303 -11.91 1.39 30.68
N LYS A 304 -12.92 2.22 30.89
CA LYS A 304 -13.97 2.51 29.91
C LYS A 304 -13.58 3.71 29.06
N PHE A 305 -13.71 3.55 27.74
CA PHE A 305 -13.44 4.62 26.78
C PHE A 305 -14.66 5.49 26.51
N SER A 306 -14.41 6.77 26.34
CA SER A 306 -15.31 7.76 25.77
C SER A 306 -14.61 8.52 24.64
N VAL A 307 -15.38 9.08 23.71
CA VAL A 307 -14.86 9.82 22.57
C VAL A 307 -15.60 11.12 22.38
N SER A 308 -14.89 12.12 21.87
CA SER A 308 -15.45 13.41 21.46
C SER A 308 -14.80 13.88 20.16
N PHE A 309 -15.49 14.77 19.43
CA PHE A 309 -15.03 15.29 18.14
C PHE A 309 -15.02 16.80 18.14
N GLU A 310 -13.96 17.36 17.57
CA GLU A 310 -13.91 18.76 17.15
C GLU A 310 -13.89 18.81 15.62
N VAL A 311 -14.66 19.75 15.04
CA VAL A 311 -14.54 20.03 13.60
C VAL A 311 -13.19 20.70 13.37
N GLY A 312 -12.38 20.10 12.52
CA GLY A 312 -11.08 20.61 12.12
C GLY A 312 -11.18 21.62 10.97
N PRO A 313 -10.04 22.07 10.45
CA PRO A 313 -10.04 22.97 9.31
C PRO A 313 -10.59 22.30 8.05
N GLU A 314 -11.25 23.08 7.19
CA GLU A 314 -11.73 22.58 5.90
C GLU A 314 -10.60 22.44 4.88
N ARG A 315 -10.66 21.36 4.12
CA ARG A 315 -9.80 21.15 2.95
C ARG A 315 -10.27 22.03 1.78
N TYR A 316 -9.37 22.31 0.86
CA TYR A 316 -9.73 23.00 -0.38
C TYR A 316 -10.57 22.12 -1.32
N GLU A 317 -10.21 20.83 -1.42
CA GLU A 317 -10.89 19.84 -2.25
C GLU A 317 -11.74 18.89 -1.40
N THR A 318 -12.68 18.20 -2.04
CA THR A 318 -13.47 17.11 -1.42
C THR A 318 -12.57 15.93 -1.03
N SER A 319 -13.16 14.83 -0.52
CA SER A 319 -12.40 13.60 -0.26
C SER A 319 -11.55 13.22 -1.48
N LYS A 320 -10.34 12.74 -1.24
CA LYS A 320 -9.39 12.35 -2.29
C LYS A 320 -9.39 10.82 -2.42
N ALA A 321 -10.56 10.27 -2.78
CA ALA A 321 -10.73 8.85 -2.97
C ALA A 321 -9.70 8.29 -3.97
N TYR A 322 -9.18 7.10 -3.71
CA TYR A 322 -8.11 6.47 -4.50
C TYR A 322 -6.83 7.32 -4.63
N GLY A 323 -6.65 8.26 -3.72
CA GLY A 323 -5.39 8.96 -3.48
C GLY A 323 -4.65 8.34 -2.31
N THR A 324 -3.39 8.73 -2.12
CA THR A 324 -2.63 8.29 -0.96
C THR A 324 -2.56 9.38 0.11
N ALA A 325 -2.30 8.95 1.33
CA ALA A 325 -2.08 9.83 2.46
C ALA A 325 -0.85 9.37 3.25
N VAL A 326 -0.01 10.31 3.68
CA VAL A 326 1.21 9.97 4.40
C VAL A 326 1.54 11.06 5.43
N GLN A 327 2.04 10.65 6.59
CA GLN A 327 2.60 11.59 7.56
C GLN A 327 3.94 12.13 7.04
N VAL A 328 4.15 13.44 7.14
CA VAL A 328 5.42 14.07 6.78
C VAL A 328 6.53 13.49 7.65
N PRO A 329 7.66 13.05 7.06
CA PRO A 329 8.80 12.57 7.83
C PRO A 329 9.19 13.53 8.96
N ASN A 330 9.44 12.99 10.14
CA ASN A 330 9.84 13.72 11.35
C ASN A 330 8.87 14.85 11.79
N SER A 331 7.60 14.73 11.46
CA SER A 331 6.56 15.73 11.74
C SER A 331 5.23 15.05 12.04
N GLU A 332 4.26 15.80 12.59
CA GLU A 332 2.86 15.37 12.66
C GLU A 332 2.02 15.85 11.47
N ASP A 333 2.60 16.67 10.59
CA ASP A 333 1.90 17.14 9.39
C ASP A 333 1.51 15.95 8.50
N VAL A 334 0.41 16.11 7.75
CA VAL A 334 -0.13 15.05 6.89
C VAL A 334 -0.30 15.53 5.46
N LEU A 335 0.10 14.72 4.51
CA LEU A 335 -0.08 14.95 3.08
C LEU A 335 -1.20 14.08 2.53
N LEU A 336 -2.08 14.67 1.71
CA LEU A 336 -3.00 13.97 0.83
C LEU A 336 -2.55 14.23 -0.62
N ILE A 337 -2.22 13.17 -1.34
CA ILE A 337 -1.60 13.26 -2.66
C ILE A 337 -2.51 12.66 -3.72
N ALA A 338 -2.78 13.41 -4.79
CA ALA A 338 -3.52 12.93 -5.96
C ALA A 338 -4.96 12.46 -5.62
N GLY A 339 -5.47 11.42 -6.29
CA GLY A 339 -6.79 10.81 -6.03
C GLY A 339 -7.94 11.45 -6.83
N MET A 340 -9.15 10.97 -6.56
CA MET A 340 -10.38 11.50 -7.18
C MET A 340 -11.01 12.57 -6.30
N ILE A 341 -11.60 13.56 -6.94
CA ILE A 341 -12.44 14.59 -6.31
C ILE A 341 -13.77 14.68 -7.03
N GLY A 342 -14.83 15.01 -6.30
CA GLY A 342 -16.20 15.12 -6.83
C GLY A 342 -16.92 13.79 -7.01
N THR A 343 -16.25 12.67 -6.84
CA THR A 343 -16.81 11.31 -6.75
C THR A 343 -15.84 10.39 -6.05
N ASN A 344 -16.33 9.31 -5.46
CA ASN A 344 -15.57 8.21 -4.92
C ASN A 344 -15.90 6.85 -5.60
N ASP A 345 -16.62 6.88 -6.73
CA ASP A 345 -16.97 5.68 -7.47
C ASP A 345 -15.77 5.19 -8.30
N ILE A 346 -15.30 3.96 -8.03
CA ILE A 346 -14.21 3.30 -8.77
C ILE A 346 -14.47 3.23 -10.29
N ASN A 347 -15.73 3.24 -10.70
CA ASN A 347 -16.09 3.19 -12.12
C ASN A 347 -15.89 4.53 -12.86
N PHE A 348 -15.51 5.61 -12.14
CA PHE A 348 -15.20 6.88 -12.77
C PHE A 348 -14.11 6.72 -13.84
N GLY A 349 -14.41 7.14 -15.05
CA GLY A 349 -13.50 6.99 -16.20
C GLY A 349 -13.31 5.58 -16.73
N ARG A 350 -13.93 4.56 -16.12
CA ARG A 350 -13.89 3.20 -16.61
C ARG A 350 -14.69 3.07 -17.90
N GLY A 351 -14.08 2.55 -18.95
CA GLY A 351 -14.74 2.39 -20.26
C GLY A 351 -15.29 3.69 -20.85
N GLY A 352 -14.65 4.83 -20.62
CA GLY A 352 -15.05 6.13 -21.20
C GLY A 352 -16.27 6.79 -20.58
N LYS A 353 -16.81 6.27 -19.47
CA LYS A 353 -18.05 6.76 -18.84
C LYS A 353 -17.88 7.99 -17.94
N ILE A 354 -16.95 8.89 -18.28
CA ILE A 354 -16.66 10.11 -17.52
C ILE A 354 -17.88 11.03 -17.42
N ASP A 355 -18.69 11.09 -18.47
CA ASP A 355 -19.88 11.97 -18.55
C ASP A 355 -20.96 11.64 -17.52
N ASN A 356 -20.92 10.44 -16.94
CA ASN A 356 -21.85 10.05 -15.87
C ASN A 356 -21.53 10.72 -14.51
N TYR A 357 -20.42 11.43 -14.40
CA TYR A 357 -19.92 12.00 -13.15
C TYR A 357 -19.61 13.51 -13.30
N PRO A 358 -20.64 14.37 -13.43
CA PRO A 358 -20.45 15.82 -13.61
C PRO A 358 -19.63 16.44 -12.48
N GLY A 359 -18.57 17.16 -12.83
CA GLY A 359 -17.67 17.81 -11.87
C GLY A 359 -16.62 16.91 -11.21
N ALA A 360 -16.65 15.61 -11.48
CA ALA A 360 -15.61 14.70 -11.02
C ALA A 360 -14.33 14.83 -11.86
N LYS A 361 -13.20 14.72 -11.22
CA LYS A 361 -11.88 14.71 -11.88
C LYS A 361 -10.86 13.92 -11.07
N ILE A 362 -9.79 13.51 -11.74
CA ILE A 362 -8.58 13.02 -11.06
C ILE A 362 -7.70 14.23 -10.74
N ALA A 363 -7.24 14.32 -9.51
CA ALA A 363 -6.41 15.40 -9.03
C ALA A 363 -4.91 15.13 -9.28
N SER A 364 -4.18 16.21 -9.46
CA SER A 364 -2.71 16.26 -9.38
C SER A 364 -2.23 17.00 -8.13
N SER A 365 -3.16 17.44 -7.30
CA SER A 365 -2.91 18.31 -6.16
C SER A 365 -2.25 17.60 -4.99
N LEU A 366 -1.47 18.36 -4.24
CA LEU A 366 -1.00 18.06 -2.89
C LEU A 366 -1.81 18.92 -1.91
N GLN A 367 -2.39 18.29 -0.89
CA GLN A 367 -2.93 19.00 0.27
C GLN A 367 -2.09 18.63 1.49
N ARG A 368 -1.68 19.62 2.27
CA ARG A 368 -0.92 19.44 3.50
C ARG A 368 -1.73 19.98 4.68
N TRP A 369 -2.04 19.12 5.62
CA TRP A 369 -2.45 19.56 6.94
C TRP A 369 -1.19 19.96 7.70
N VAL A 370 -1.09 21.26 7.99
CA VAL A 370 -0.03 21.86 8.80
C VAL A 370 -0.51 21.85 10.23
N SER A 371 0.20 21.15 11.07
CA SER A 371 -0.17 20.89 12.46
C SER A 371 -0.28 22.17 13.32
N PRO A 372 -0.89 22.09 14.51
CA PRO A 372 -0.92 23.20 15.45
C PRO A 372 0.46 23.76 15.81
N GLU A 373 1.46 22.89 15.96
CA GLU A 373 2.85 23.28 16.24
C GLU A 373 3.44 24.16 15.14
N HIS A 374 3.20 23.80 13.88
CA HIS A 374 3.77 24.52 12.74
C HIS A 374 2.92 25.69 12.24
N SER A 375 1.59 25.60 12.36
CA SER A 375 0.67 26.64 11.89
C SER A 375 0.38 27.74 12.91
N GLY A 376 0.49 27.44 14.21
CA GLY A 376 0.03 28.27 15.31
C GLY A 376 -1.50 28.32 15.46
N GLU A 377 -2.25 27.55 14.67
CA GLU A 377 -3.72 27.48 14.74
C GLU A 377 -4.15 26.27 15.59
N LYS A 378 -5.18 26.43 16.45
CA LYS A 378 -5.62 25.42 17.45
C LYS A 378 -5.75 24.01 16.86
N ASN A 379 -6.32 23.88 15.68
CA ASN A 379 -6.61 22.59 15.02
C ASN A 379 -5.81 22.40 13.73
N GLY A 380 -4.71 23.17 13.55
CA GLY A 380 -3.94 23.18 12.33
C GLY A 380 -4.66 23.90 11.17
N LYS A 381 -4.10 23.83 9.99
CA LYS A 381 -4.70 24.39 8.77
C LYS A 381 -4.37 23.50 7.56
N TRP A 382 -5.18 23.59 6.51
CA TRP A 382 -4.88 22.99 5.22
C TRP A 382 -4.22 23.99 4.26
N GLU A 383 -3.15 23.53 3.62
CA GLU A 383 -2.51 24.20 2.49
C GLU A 383 -2.67 23.33 1.25
N THR A 384 -2.76 23.93 0.06
CA THR A 384 -3.03 23.18 -1.17
C THR A 384 -2.20 23.71 -2.32
N VAL A 385 -1.51 22.78 -3.00
CA VAL A 385 -0.84 23.00 -4.29
C VAL A 385 -1.67 22.30 -5.36
N GLU A 386 -2.44 23.05 -6.16
CA GLU A 386 -3.42 22.48 -7.09
C GLU A 386 -2.79 21.64 -8.22
N LYS A 387 -1.61 22.02 -8.67
CA LYS A 387 -0.88 21.36 -9.76
C LYS A 387 0.49 20.89 -9.26
N PHE A 388 0.48 19.96 -8.33
CA PHE A 388 1.69 19.43 -7.74
C PHE A 388 2.33 18.35 -8.62
N LEU A 389 1.60 17.30 -8.98
CA LEU A 389 2.07 16.32 -9.94
C LEU A 389 1.84 16.80 -11.37
N GLU A 390 2.78 16.51 -12.27
CA GLU A 390 2.62 16.84 -13.69
C GLU A 390 1.41 16.13 -14.33
N THR A 391 1.17 14.89 -13.91
CA THR A 391 0.05 14.07 -14.39
C THR A 391 -0.89 13.72 -13.24
N PRO A 392 -2.20 14.06 -13.37
CA PRO A 392 -3.22 13.61 -12.43
C PRO A 392 -3.22 12.08 -12.27
N ARG A 393 -3.40 11.58 -11.03
CA ARG A 393 -3.19 10.16 -10.72
C ARG A 393 -4.18 9.65 -9.67
N ALA A 394 -4.70 8.44 -9.87
CA ALA A 394 -5.48 7.69 -8.89
C ALA A 394 -4.83 6.32 -8.63
N ASN A 395 -5.13 5.69 -7.51
CA ASN A 395 -4.52 4.45 -6.99
C ASN A 395 -3.00 4.58 -6.86
N VAL A 396 -2.58 5.70 -6.33
CA VAL A 396 -1.18 6.07 -6.15
C VAL A 396 -0.69 5.65 -4.77
N GLU A 397 0.52 5.14 -4.70
CA GLU A 397 1.22 4.85 -3.44
C GLU A 397 2.21 5.95 -3.08
N ALA A 398 2.46 6.11 -1.77
CA ALA A 398 3.53 6.95 -1.25
C ALA A 398 4.38 6.17 -0.24
N VAL A 399 5.68 6.08 -0.49
CA VAL A 399 6.63 5.36 0.36
C VAL A 399 7.65 6.35 0.92
N ILE A 400 7.72 6.45 2.25
CA ILE A 400 8.74 7.23 2.95
C ILE A 400 10.09 6.52 2.83
N LEU A 401 11.10 7.25 2.35
CA LEU A 401 12.46 6.76 2.20
C LEU A 401 13.34 7.18 3.39
N PRO A 402 14.44 6.45 3.69
CA PRO A 402 15.27 6.73 4.86
C PRO A 402 15.87 8.14 4.92
N ASN A 403 16.05 8.78 3.77
CA ASN A 403 16.55 10.16 3.65
C ASN A 403 15.45 11.22 3.68
N GLN A 404 14.25 10.87 4.18
CA GLN A 404 13.06 11.73 4.31
C GLN A 404 12.41 12.12 2.96
N GLU A 405 12.90 11.65 1.83
CA GLU A 405 12.18 11.74 0.57
C GLU A 405 10.94 10.85 0.58
N ILE A 406 9.95 11.17 -0.25
CA ILE A 406 8.75 10.38 -0.44
C ILE A 406 8.69 9.96 -1.91
N LEU A 407 8.65 8.64 -2.15
CA LEU A 407 8.47 8.10 -3.49
C LEU A 407 6.99 7.89 -3.76
N VAL A 408 6.45 8.59 -4.77
CA VAL A 408 5.07 8.47 -5.24
C VAL A 408 5.07 7.64 -6.51
N LEU A 409 4.40 6.49 -6.50
CA LEU A 409 4.48 5.53 -7.61
C LEU A 409 3.14 4.85 -7.89
N ASN A 410 3.09 4.03 -8.95
CA ASN A 410 1.93 3.28 -9.40
C ASN A 410 0.72 4.17 -9.79
N GLY A 411 -0.44 3.57 -9.96
CA GLY A 411 -1.68 4.25 -10.31
C GLY A 411 -1.84 4.59 -11.78
N GLY A 412 -2.86 5.35 -12.09
CA GLY A 412 -3.19 5.71 -13.47
C GLY A 412 -3.95 7.03 -13.57
N LYS A 413 -4.19 7.47 -14.82
CA LYS A 413 -5.03 8.65 -15.11
C LYS A 413 -6.48 8.48 -14.67
N TYR A 414 -6.89 7.24 -14.40
CA TYR A 414 -8.18 6.85 -13.84
C TYR A 414 -7.99 5.63 -12.93
N PRO A 415 -8.91 5.33 -12.03
CA PRO A 415 -8.72 4.26 -11.03
C PRO A 415 -8.37 2.89 -11.60
N GLU A 416 -8.94 2.50 -12.74
CA GLU A 416 -8.70 1.17 -13.32
C GLU A 416 -8.18 1.23 -14.76
N TYR A 417 -7.69 2.41 -15.22
CA TYR A 417 -7.37 2.56 -16.63
C TYR A 417 -6.34 3.66 -16.89
N LYS A 418 -5.58 3.55 -17.99
CA LYS A 418 -4.44 4.40 -18.36
C LYS A 418 -3.37 4.45 -17.26
N PRO A 419 -2.65 3.33 -17.03
CA PRO A 419 -1.60 3.27 -16.03
C PRO A 419 -0.48 4.29 -16.30
N ILE A 420 0.14 4.76 -15.22
CA ILE A 420 1.30 5.65 -15.23
C ILE A 420 2.47 4.84 -14.66
N TYR A 421 3.56 4.80 -15.41
CA TYR A 421 4.71 3.95 -15.10
C TYR A 421 5.80 4.71 -14.35
N GLU A 422 5.88 6.03 -14.53
CA GLU A 422 6.92 6.87 -13.98
C GLU A 422 6.63 7.22 -12.52
N PRO A 423 7.48 6.81 -11.55
CA PRO A 423 7.42 7.34 -10.20
C PRO A 423 7.83 8.81 -10.15
N VAL A 424 7.40 9.48 -9.08
CA VAL A 424 7.82 10.83 -8.73
C VAL A 424 8.51 10.80 -7.38
N LEU A 425 9.72 11.31 -7.30
CA LEU A 425 10.44 11.51 -6.05
C LEU A 425 10.17 12.92 -5.53
N MET A 426 9.63 13.00 -4.33
CA MET A 426 9.39 14.24 -3.59
C MET A 426 10.54 14.45 -2.62
N THR A 427 11.35 15.48 -2.84
CA THR A 427 12.47 15.85 -1.98
C THR A 427 12.07 17.03 -1.10
N PRO A 428 12.25 16.99 0.23
CA PRO A 428 11.95 18.11 1.11
C PRO A 428 12.66 19.39 0.64
N ASN A 429 11.89 20.47 0.49
CA ASN A 429 12.38 21.77 0.05
C ASN A 429 11.49 22.87 0.62
N SER A 430 11.96 23.56 1.64
CA SER A 430 11.20 24.62 2.32
C SER A 430 10.92 25.85 1.45
N GLU A 431 11.64 26.03 0.35
CA GLU A 431 11.41 27.14 -0.59
C GLU A 431 10.37 26.78 -1.67
N ALA A 432 10.05 25.48 -1.83
CA ALA A 432 9.06 25.04 -2.79
C ALA A 432 7.65 25.08 -2.21
N GLU A 433 6.66 25.35 -3.07
CA GLU A 433 5.25 25.30 -2.71
C GLU A 433 4.89 23.89 -2.21
N GLY A 434 4.21 23.79 -1.08
CA GLY A 434 3.89 22.52 -0.42
C GLY A 434 5.06 21.87 0.35
N GLY A 435 6.25 22.49 0.35
CA GLY A 435 7.42 22.02 1.09
C GLY A 435 8.24 20.93 0.39
N TYR A 436 7.98 20.68 -0.89
CA TYR A 436 8.66 19.63 -1.67
C TYR A 436 8.97 20.08 -3.09
N SER A 437 10.16 19.76 -3.58
CA SER A 437 10.45 19.69 -5.01
C SER A 437 10.21 18.27 -5.53
N ILE A 438 9.84 18.13 -6.79
CA ILE A 438 9.55 16.84 -7.41
C ILE A 438 10.47 16.55 -8.58
N LYS A 439 10.80 15.27 -8.76
CA LYS A 439 11.56 14.77 -9.90
C LYS A 439 10.95 13.45 -10.40
N THR A 440 10.70 13.35 -11.69
CA THR A 440 10.24 12.11 -12.34
C THR A 440 11.39 11.10 -12.37
N MET A 441 11.09 9.83 -12.06
CA MET A 441 12.06 8.74 -12.02
C MET A 441 11.93 7.82 -13.25
N ASN A 442 12.86 6.90 -13.43
CA ASN A 442 12.79 5.89 -14.49
C ASN A 442 11.49 5.08 -14.40
N PRO A 443 10.82 4.79 -15.53
CA PRO A 443 9.53 4.11 -15.54
C PRO A 443 9.63 2.64 -15.13
N ALA A 444 8.64 2.16 -14.39
CA ALA A 444 8.39 0.75 -14.18
C ALA A 444 8.00 0.04 -15.49
N LYS A 445 8.04 -1.28 -15.52
CA LYS A 445 7.61 -2.07 -16.69
C LYS A 445 6.14 -2.50 -16.62
N LEU A 446 5.62 -2.70 -15.41
CA LEU A 446 4.31 -3.30 -15.18
C LEU A 446 3.27 -2.26 -14.82
N PRO A 447 2.06 -2.35 -15.43
CA PRO A 447 0.97 -1.42 -15.15
C PRO A 447 0.28 -1.81 -13.84
N ARG A 448 0.37 -0.97 -12.81
CA ARG A 448 -0.27 -1.23 -11.51
C ARG A 448 -1.29 -0.15 -11.20
N LEU A 449 -2.56 -0.54 -11.22
CA LEU A 449 -3.70 0.30 -10.89
C LEU A 449 -4.28 -0.12 -9.53
N TYR A 450 -5.59 -0.22 -9.39
CA TYR A 450 -6.26 -0.62 -8.15
C TYR A 450 -5.76 -1.95 -7.57
N HIS A 451 -5.68 -2.08 -6.25
CA HIS A 451 -5.08 -3.22 -5.55
C HIS A 451 -3.56 -3.38 -5.77
N ASN A 452 -2.87 -2.31 -6.06
CA ASN A 452 -1.40 -2.33 -6.01
C ASN A 452 -0.89 -2.07 -4.59
N GLY A 453 0.37 -2.36 -4.34
CA GLY A 453 1.06 -2.08 -3.09
C GLY A 453 2.52 -1.71 -3.32
N ALA A 454 3.05 -0.87 -2.42
CA ALA A 454 4.47 -0.53 -2.41
C ALA A 454 4.96 -0.31 -0.98
N ILE A 455 6.10 -0.93 -0.64
CA ILE A 455 6.72 -0.78 0.69
C ILE A 455 8.24 -0.66 0.63
N LEU A 456 8.80 0.05 1.61
CA LEU A 456 10.24 0.12 1.83
C LEU A 456 10.77 -1.22 2.35
N LEU A 457 11.86 -1.70 1.75
CA LEU A 457 12.56 -2.92 2.15
C LEU A 457 13.74 -2.61 3.11
N PRO A 458 14.23 -3.60 3.88
CA PRO A 458 15.36 -3.38 4.79
C PRO A 458 16.67 -2.98 4.11
N ASP A 459 16.83 -3.26 2.83
CA ASP A 459 17.97 -2.83 2.04
C ASP A 459 17.82 -1.43 1.41
N ALA A 460 16.80 -0.70 1.83
CA ALA A 460 16.43 0.64 1.38
C ALA A 460 15.96 0.72 -0.09
N ARG A 461 15.61 -0.42 -0.71
CA ARG A 461 14.88 -0.46 -1.98
C ARG A 461 13.38 -0.44 -1.72
N VAL A 462 12.57 -0.22 -2.75
CA VAL A 462 11.10 -0.22 -2.67
C VAL A 462 10.55 -1.39 -3.48
N LEU A 463 9.79 -2.27 -2.84
CA LEU A 463 9.01 -3.32 -3.51
C LEU A 463 7.72 -2.71 -4.06
N SER A 464 7.41 -2.99 -5.31
CA SER A 464 6.12 -2.70 -5.95
C SER A 464 5.49 -4.01 -6.42
N ILE A 465 4.25 -4.28 -5.99
CA ILE A 465 3.59 -5.58 -6.14
C ILE A 465 2.08 -5.41 -6.35
N GLY A 466 1.41 -6.47 -6.80
CA GLY A 466 -0.04 -6.45 -7.03
C GLY A 466 -0.45 -5.53 -8.17
N GLY A 467 -1.69 -5.13 -8.17
CA GLY A 467 -2.30 -4.21 -9.13
C GLY A 467 -3.32 -4.86 -10.04
N ASN A 468 -4.29 -4.05 -10.40
CA ASN A 468 -5.43 -4.28 -11.26
C ASN A 468 -6.53 -5.15 -10.65
N ALA A 469 -7.75 -4.63 -10.72
CA ALA A 469 -8.94 -5.29 -10.14
C ALA A 469 -9.47 -6.44 -10.98
N ASN A 470 -9.10 -6.52 -12.26
CA ASN A 470 -9.62 -7.54 -13.17
C ASN A 470 -8.89 -8.85 -12.94
N ARG A 471 -9.46 -9.70 -12.10
CA ARG A 471 -8.86 -10.98 -11.74
C ARG A 471 -8.85 -11.96 -12.89
N VAL A 472 -7.75 -12.67 -13.04
CA VAL A 472 -7.61 -13.75 -14.02
C VAL A 472 -8.14 -15.04 -13.42
N ALA A 473 -9.15 -15.60 -14.06
CA ALA A 473 -9.76 -16.86 -13.68
C ALA A 473 -9.41 -17.97 -14.69
N ARG A 474 -9.34 -19.21 -14.21
CA ARG A 474 -8.96 -20.37 -15.01
C ARG A 474 -10.11 -21.35 -15.14
N GLU A 475 -10.35 -21.84 -16.36
CA GLU A 475 -11.15 -23.05 -16.56
C GLU A 475 -10.34 -24.32 -16.20
N LYS A 476 -11.05 -25.45 -16.06
CA LYS A 476 -10.38 -26.73 -15.78
C LYS A 476 -9.39 -27.15 -16.88
N ASP A 477 -9.62 -26.76 -18.12
CA ASP A 477 -8.76 -27.03 -19.27
C ASP A 477 -7.55 -26.08 -19.36
N GLY A 478 -7.44 -25.08 -18.45
CA GLY A 478 -6.36 -24.10 -18.41
C GLY A 478 -6.66 -22.81 -19.17
N THR A 479 -7.81 -22.69 -19.85
CA THR A 479 -8.20 -21.43 -20.52
C THR A 479 -8.36 -20.31 -19.51
N LEU A 480 -7.83 -19.12 -19.85
CA LEU A 480 -7.87 -17.94 -19.00
C LEU A 480 -8.99 -17.00 -19.40
N HIS A 481 -9.69 -16.50 -18.41
CA HIS A 481 -10.70 -15.47 -18.51
C HIS A 481 -10.44 -14.38 -17.48
N VAL A 482 -11.07 -13.23 -17.65
CA VAL A 482 -10.96 -12.11 -16.73
C VAL A 482 -12.32 -11.76 -16.15
N ASP A 483 -12.37 -11.60 -14.83
CA ASP A 483 -13.49 -10.98 -14.14
C ASP A 483 -13.43 -9.46 -14.35
N ILE A 484 -14.39 -8.91 -15.07
CA ILE A 484 -14.49 -7.48 -15.36
C ILE A 484 -15.55 -6.76 -14.53
N GLY A 485 -16.02 -7.39 -13.45
CA GLY A 485 -16.98 -6.81 -12.52
C GLY A 485 -18.36 -7.46 -12.56
N ARG A 486 -19.40 -6.64 -12.46
CA ARG A 486 -20.79 -7.08 -12.32
C ARG A 486 -21.71 -6.45 -13.36
N ASP A 487 -22.69 -7.22 -13.81
CA ASP A 487 -23.80 -6.70 -14.60
C ASP A 487 -24.82 -5.95 -13.70
N PRO A 488 -25.82 -5.23 -14.29
CA PRO A 488 -26.87 -4.56 -13.51
C PRO A 488 -27.73 -5.51 -12.65
N LYS A 489 -27.71 -6.81 -12.92
CA LYS A 489 -28.38 -7.85 -12.11
C LYS A 489 -27.44 -8.46 -11.07
N ASN A 490 -26.23 -7.90 -10.94
CA ASN A 490 -25.21 -8.32 -10.01
C ASN A 490 -24.58 -9.71 -10.30
N ASN A 491 -24.68 -10.21 -11.54
CA ASN A 491 -23.95 -11.41 -11.96
C ASN A 491 -22.51 -11.03 -12.35
N PHE A 492 -21.59 -11.97 -12.19
CA PHE A 492 -20.21 -11.78 -12.68
C PHE A 492 -20.19 -11.62 -14.20
N MET A 493 -19.53 -10.58 -14.66
CA MET A 493 -19.17 -10.41 -16.06
C MET A 493 -17.79 -10.99 -16.29
N ILE A 494 -17.70 -11.95 -17.19
CA ILE A 494 -16.47 -12.64 -17.53
C ILE A 494 -16.17 -12.31 -19.00
N ALA A 495 -15.00 -11.74 -19.24
CA ALA A 495 -14.52 -11.43 -20.57
C ALA A 495 -13.35 -12.33 -20.97
N GLU A 496 -13.19 -12.52 -22.26
CA GLU A 496 -11.95 -13.09 -22.80
C GLU A 496 -10.81 -12.09 -22.60
N LEU A 497 -9.62 -12.61 -22.34
CA LEU A 497 -8.41 -11.80 -22.45
C LEU A 497 -8.09 -11.54 -23.91
N THR A 498 -7.70 -10.33 -24.20
CA THR A 498 -7.29 -9.87 -25.51
C THR A 498 -5.88 -9.32 -25.48
N ASP A 499 -5.20 -9.32 -26.60
CA ASP A 499 -3.96 -8.58 -26.78
C ASP A 499 -4.22 -7.07 -26.97
N LYS A 500 -3.14 -6.29 -27.12
CA LYS A 500 -3.22 -4.83 -27.34
C LYS A 500 -3.98 -4.43 -28.62
N SER A 501 -4.17 -5.34 -29.56
CA SER A 501 -4.96 -5.10 -30.78
C SER A 501 -6.45 -5.39 -30.59
N GLY A 502 -6.86 -5.89 -29.41
CA GLY A 502 -8.22 -6.30 -29.13
C GLY A 502 -8.59 -7.67 -29.68
N GLN A 503 -7.60 -8.44 -30.19
CA GLN A 503 -7.87 -9.81 -30.61
C GLN A 503 -7.96 -10.75 -29.40
N ALA A 504 -9.06 -11.49 -29.32
CA ALA A 504 -9.18 -12.59 -28.41
C ALA A 504 -8.14 -13.66 -28.75
N LYS A 505 -7.30 -13.99 -27.80
CA LYS A 505 -6.24 -14.99 -27.96
C LYS A 505 -6.39 -16.05 -26.88
N LYS A 506 -6.48 -17.31 -27.29
CA LYS A 506 -6.28 -18.40 -26.35
C LYS A 506 -4.79 -18.48 -26.01
N PHE A 507 -4.47 -18.43 -24.74
CA PHE A 507 -3.10 -18.57 -24.25
C PHE A 507 -3.11 -19.33 -22.93
N THR A 508 -1.99 -19.95 -22.63
CA THR A 508 -1.82 -20.69 -21.39
C THR A 508 -1.55 -19.74 -20.23
N ILE A 509 -1.67 -20.24 -19.02
CA ILE A 509 -1.31 -19.47 -17.83
C ILE A 509 0.18 -19.13 -17.79
N GLU A 510 1.01 -20.01 -18.35
CA GLU A 510 2.45 -19.82 -18.46
C GLU A 510 2.77 -18.66 -19.41
N GLU A 511 2.09 -18.55 -20.55
CA GLU A 511 2.23 -17.41 -21.47
C GLU A 511 1.76 -16.10 -20.82
N TYR A 512 0.66 -16.14 -20.07
CA TYR A 512 0.19 -14.97 -19.32
C TYR A 512 1.25 -14.49 -18.30
N TYR A 513 1.87 -15.40 -17.55
CA TYR A 513 2.89 -15.05 -16.55
C TYR A 513 4.16 -14.47 -17.16
N GLN A 514 4.49 -14.84 -18.39
CA GLN A 514 5.68 -14.30 -19.06
C GLN A 514 5.51 -12.83 -19.45
N SER A 515 4.28 -12.37 -19.68
CA SER A 515 4.03 -11.01 -20.16
C SER A 515 2.62 -10.51 -19.78
N PRO A 516 2.25 -10.47 -18.48
CA PRO A 516 0.89 -10.14 -18.07
C PRO A 516 0.43 -8.75 -18.53
N GLN A 517 1.36 -7.80 -18.69
CA GLN A 517 1.10 -6.47 -19.19
C GLN A 517 0.67 -6.43 -20.68
N SER A 518 0.73 -7.55 -21.38
CA SER A 518 0.33 -7.66 -22.80
C SER A 518 -1.14 -8.08 -22.98
N TYR A 519 -1.84 -8.39 -21.87
CA TYR A 519 -3.19 -8.92 -21.89
C TYR A 519 -4.16 -8.01 -21.15
N PHE A 520 -5.35 -7.83 -21.71
CA PHE A 520 -6.35 -6.90 -21.24
C PHE A 520 -7.74 -7.55 -21.25
N ALA A 521 -8.60 -7.13 -20.35
CA ALA A 521 -10.01 -7.50 -20.41
C ALA A 521 -10.68 -6.85 -21.63
N LYS A 522 -11.44 -7.64 -22.38
CA LYS A 522 -12.22 -7.15 -23.53
C LYS A 522 -13.51 -6.49 -23.03
N ASN A 523 -13.41 -5.25 -22.58
CA ASN A 523 -14.58 -4.48 -22.17
C ASN A 523 -14.82 -3.23 -23.03
N ASP A 524 -13.76 -2.73 -23.68
CA ASP A 524 -13.83 -1.62 -24.61
C ASP A 524 -12.59 -1.65 -25.53
N PRO A 525 -12.74 -1.70 -26.87
CA PRO A 525 -11.63 -1.75 -27.79
C PRO A 525 -10.73 -0.50 -27.76
N GLU A 526 -11.21 0.63 -27.24
CA GLU A 526 -10.44 1.87 -27.12
C GLU A 526 -9.79 2.03 -25.74
N HIS A 527 -10.29 1.31 -24.72
CA HIS A 527 -9.92 1.51 -23.32
C HIS A 527 -9.74 0.18 -22.58
N PHE A 528 -8.68 -0.56 -22.91
CA PHE A 528 -8.38 -1.81 -22.23
C PHE A 528 -8.04 -1.61 -20.76
N VAL A 529 -8.73 -2.34 -19.88
CA VAL A 529 -8.40 -2.41 -18.47
C VAL A 529 -7.41 -3.55 -18.27
N PRO A 530 -6.20 -3.28 -17.74
CA PRO A 530 -5.22 -4.32 -17.52
C PRO A 530 -5.72 -5.41 -16.58
N ALA A 531 -5.38 -6.66 -16.88
CA ALA A 531 -5.62 -7.77 -15.97
C ALA A 531 -4.65 -7.70 -14.75
N GLU A 532 -4.95 -8.45 -13.70
CA GLU A 532 -4.13 -8.50 -12.49
C GLU A 532 -2.68 -8.89 -12.78
N ILE A 533 -1.75 -8.32 -12.01
CA ILE A 533 -0.32 -8.53 -12.14
C ILE A 533 0.20 -9.40 -11.00
N TRP A 534 0.83 -10.51 -11.34
CA TRP A 534 1.36 -11.48 -10.38
C TRP A 534 2.89 -11.40 -10.22
N GLN A 535 3.54 -10.55 -10.97
CA GLN A 535 4.98 -10.32 -10.90
C GLN A 535 5.28 -9.03 -10.15
N ALA A 536 6.26 -9.07 -9.25
CA ALA A 536 6.72 -7.90 -8.52
C ALA A 536 7.88 -7.19 -9.24
N GLU A 537 8.11 -5.94 -8.86
CA GLU A 537 9.27 -5.14 -9.26
C GLU A 537 9.89 -4.50 -8.04
N ILE A 538 11.19 -4.24 -8.09
CA ILE A 538 11.92 -3.54 -7.04
C ILE A 538 12.55 -2.29 -7.64
N PHE A 539 12.28 -1.14 -7.01
CA PHE A 539 12.90 0.12 -7.35
C PHE A 539 14.08 0.39 -6.42
N SER A 540 15.24 0.67 -7.00
CA SER A 540 16.44 1.15 -6.31
C SER A 540 16.50 2.67 -6.44
N PRO A 541 16.23 3.44 -5.37
CA PRO A 541 16.28 4.90 -5.42
C PRO A 541 17.69 5.44 -5.70
N PRO A 542 17.81 6.67 -6.21
CA PRO A 542 19.09 7.29 -6.59
C PRO A 542 20.17 7.28 -5.48
N TYR A 543 19.77 7.38 -4.21
CA TYR A 543 20.72 7.40 -3.11
C TYR A 543 21.57 6.13 -2.99
N LEU A 544 21.10 4.98 -3.50
CA LEU A 544 21.87 3.73 -3.47
C LEU A 544 23.06 3.74 -4.43
N PHE A 545 23.02 4.58 -5.46
CA PHE A 545 24.07 4.71 -6.48
C PHE A 545 25.07 5.82 -6.19
N LYS A 546 24.90 6.57 -5.09
CA LYS A 546 25.87 7.58 -4.66
C LYS A 546 27.25 6.95 -4.43
N PRO A 547 28.36 7.68 -4.69
CA PRO A 547 29.71 7.12 -4.59
C PRO A 547 30.08 6.73 -3.14
N GLY A 548 31.19 6.01 -2.98
CA GLY A 548 31.71 5.60 -1.67
C GLY A 548 31.07 4.32 -1.12
N ALA A 549 31.67 3.80 -0.06
CA ALA A 549 31.20 2.63 0.65
C ALA A 549 29.83 2.89 1.29
N ARG A 550 28.99 1.86 1.31
CA ARG A 550 27.73 1.90 2.04
C ARG A 550 28.03 1.80 3.53
N PRO A 551 27.42 2.63 4.40
CA PRO A 551 27.54 2.43 5.83
C PRO A 551 26.79 1.15 6.25
N GLU A 552 27.28 0.50 7.33
CA GLU A 552 26.63 -0.70 7.87
C GLU A 552 26.52 -0.60 9.39
N ILE A 553 25.29 -0.77 9.89
CA ILE A 553 25.04 -0.86 11.33
C ILE A 553 25.37 -2.29 11.76
N VAL A 554 26.38 -2.45 12.59
CA VAL A 554 26.87 -3.78 13.04
C VAL A 554 26.41 -4.14 14.44
N GLU A 555 26.07 -3.18 15.28
CA GLU A 555 25.52 -3.40 16.61
C GLU A 555 24.39 -2.42 16.91
N VAL A 556 23.26 -2.95 17.43
CA VAL A 556 22.09 -2.17 17.85
C VAL A 556 21.55 -2.70 19.19
N PRO A 557 20.90 -1.87 20.01
CA PRO A 557 20.16 -2.35 21.17
C PRO A 557 18.94 -3.17 20.71
N ASN A 558 18.62 -4.24 21.44
CA ASN A 558 17.46 -5.09 21.14
C ASN A 558 16.11 -4.33 21.26
N ALA A 559 16.08 -3.32 22.13
CA ALA A 559 14.92 -2.45 22.32
C ALA A 559 15.35 -1.04 22.71
N LEU A 560 14.55 -0.07 22.30
CA LEU A 560 14.66 1.33 22.69
C LEU A 560 13.45 1.67 23.57
N LYS A 561 13.67 2.50 24.58
CA LYS A 561 12.60 3.11 25.36
C LYS A 561 12.51 4.59 25.07
N TYR A 562 11.29 5.11 25.12
CA TYR A 562 11.05 6.52 24.80
C TYR A 562 11.90 7.47 25.65
N GLY A 563 12.58 8.40 24.97
CA GLY A 563 13.42 9.43 25.57
C GLY A 563 14.77 8.96 26.13
N GLU A 564 15.01 7.64 26.23
CA GLU A 564 16.29 7.11 26.71
C GLU A 564 17.40 7.28 25.65
N PHE A 565 18.64 7.29 26.13
CA PHE A 565 19.80 7.26 25.26
C PHE A 565 20.15 5.84 24.85
N GLY A 566 20.54 5.69 23.58
CA GLY A 566 21.01 4.45 22.99
C GLY A 566 22.38 4.62 22.36
N LYS A 567 23.01 3.50 22.05
CA LYS A 567 24.30 3.45 21.35
C LYS A 567 24.24 2.41 20.25
N ILE A 568 24.82 2.72 19.09
CA ILE A 568 25.03 1.79 17.98
C ILE A 568 26.49 1.82 17.54
N SER A 569 26.90 0.75 16.84
CA SER A 569 28.20 0.70 16.14
C SER A 569 27.96 0.66 14.64
N VAL A 570 28.69 1.49 13.90
CA VAL A 570 28.53 1.65 12.44
C VAL A 570 29.90 1.58 11.75
N GLU A 571 30.01 0.72 10.74
CA GLU A 571 31.14 0.70 9.80
C GLU A 571 30.88 1.70 8.66
N ASN A 572 31.95 2.35 8.16
CA ASN A 572 31.89 3.40 7.13
C ASN A 572 31.00 4.60 7.54
N ALA A 573 30.94 4.91 8.83
CA ALA A 573 30.25 6.11 9.30
C ALA A 573 31.00 7.38 8.91
N THR A 574 30.29 8.49 8.82
CA THR A 574 30.81 9.82 8.51
C THR A 574 30.49 10.80 9.64
N GLU A 575 31.22 11.91 9.72
CA GLU A 575 31.10 12.90 10.80
C GLU A 575 29.71 13.54 10.87
N ASN A 576 29.08 13.79 9.71
CA ASN A 576 27.77 14.43 9.59
C ASN A 576 26.67 13.45 9.20
N GLY A 577 26.81 12.18 9.59
CA GLY A 577 25.76 11.19 9.34
C GLY A 577 24.51 11.44 10.18
N SER A 578 23.41 10.84 9.77
CA SER A 578 22.13 10.89 10.48
C SER A 578 21.60 9.48 10.79
N LEU A 579 20.71 9.39 11.77
CA LEU A 579 20.11 8.14 12.21
C LEU A 579 18.60 8.29 12.24
N VAL A 580 17.88 7.34 11.61
CA VAL A 580 16.43 7.40 11.52
C VAL A 580 15.77 6.07 11.89
N LEU A 581 14.54 6.14 12.38
CA LEU A 581 13.64 5.01 12.48
C LEU A 581 12.51 5.15 11.45
N VAL A 582 12.30 4.10 10.66
CA VAL A 582 11.16 3.99 9.76
C VAL A 582 10.28 2.84 10.23
N LYS A 583 8.99 3.09 10.49
CA LYS A 583 8.07 2.04 10.90
C LYS A 583 7.85 1.05 9.75
N LEU A 584 7.70 -0.23 10.09
CA LEU A 584 7.44 -1.28 9.10
C LEU A 584 6.14 -1.00 8.35
N GLY A 585 6.17 -1.09 7.02
CA GLY A 585 5.01 -0.86 6.17
C GLY A 585 3.94 -1.93 6.32
N ALA A 586 2.68 -1.50 6.30
CA ALA A 586 1.48 -2.34 6.32
C ALA A 586 0.43 -1.71 5.40
N GLU A 587 0.56 -1.97 4.11
CA GLU A 587 -0.10 -1.25 3.04
C GLU A 587 -1.24 -2.06 2.42
N THR A 588 -2.33 -1.40 2.10
CA THR A 588 -3.43 -1.87 1.26
C THR A 588 -4.22 -0.69 0.68
N HIS A 589 -4.70 -0.81 -0.55
CA HIS A 589 -5.60 0.18 -1.17
C HIS A 589 -5.07 1.63 -1.08
N SER A 590 -3.84 1.85 -1.54
CA SER A 590 -3.20 3.17 -1.58
C SER A 590 -2.97 3.82 -0.20
N PHE A 591 -2.96 3.04 0.87
CA PHE A 591 -2.73 3.55 2.21
C PHE A 591 -1.94 2.59 3.10
N ASP A 592 -0.79 3.04 3.59
CA ASP A 592 -0.04 2.37 4.65
C ASP A 592 -0.50 2.88 6.02
N PHE A 593 -1.16 2.02 6.80
CA PHE A 593 -1.74 2.36 8.10
C PHE A 593 -0.70 2.73 9.16
N GLY A 594 0.55 2.35 8.98
CA GLY A 594 1.59 2.48 9.99
C GLY A 594 2.77 3.35 9.61
N GLN A 595 2.94 3.67 8.32
CA GLN A 595 4.16 4.29 7.79
C GLN A 595 4.46 5.66 8.42
N ARG A 596 5.67 5.80 8.95
CA ARG A 596 6.20 7.05 9.51
C ARG A 596 7.71 6.97 9.67
N LEU A 597 8.34 8.13 9.76
CA LEU A 597 9.77 8.26 9.97
C LEU A 597 10.05 9.29 11.08
N VAL A 598 11.01 8.98 11.93
CA VAL A 598 11.54 9.90 12.93
C VAL A 598 13.07 9.91 12.92
N ASP A 599 13.64 11.11 12.96
CA ASP A 599 15.07 11.32 13.20
C ASP A 599 15.41 11.01 14.65
N LEU A 600 16.55 10.35 14.85
CA LEU A 600 17.12 10.13 16.17
C LEU A 600 18.25 11.12 16.41
N PRO A 601 18.10 12.10 17.32
CA PRO A 601 19.13 13.08 17.57
C PRO A 601 20.45 12.42 18.00
N ILE A 602 21.48 12.54 17.18
CA ILE A 602 22.82 12.07 17.50
C ILE A 602 23.45 13.05 18.49
N LYS A 603 24.03 12.51 19.56
CA LYS A 603 24.69 13.26 20.63
C LYS A 603 26.22 13.27 20.49
N ASN A 604 26.76 12.16 19.98
CA ASN A 604 28.19 11.99 19.76
C ASN A 604 28.44 10.97 18.66
N ILE A 605 29.48 11.19 17.86
CA ILE A 605 30.02 10.23 16.90
C ILE A 605 31.51 10.08 17.19
N ALA A 606 31.93 8.92 17.65
CA ALA A 606 33.33 8.56 17.79
C ALA A 606 33.78 7.74 16.58
N LEU A 607 34.37 8.42 15.59
CA LEU A 607 34.80 7.78 14.34
C LEU A 607 35.93 6.78 14.58
N GLY A 608 35.87 5.62 13.90
CA GLY A 608 36.87 4.56 13.94
C GLY A 608 36.56 3.50 12.86
N GLU A 609 37.25 2.37 12.90
CA GLU A 609 36.93 1.21 12.04
C GLU A 609 35.48 0.78 12.28
N LYS A 610 35.08 0.72 13.55
CA LYS A 610 33.69 0.68 14.01
C LYS A 610 33.40 1.95 14.78
N SER A 611 32.68 2.86 14.20
CA SER A 611 32.31 4.13 14.82
C SER A 611 31.20 3.91 15.85
N GLU A 612 31.34 4.47 17.04
CA GLU A 612 30.33 4.47 18.08
C GLU A 612 29.46 5.72 17.96
N ILE A 613 28.16 5.57 17.97
CA ILE A 613 27.19 6.66 17.83
C ILE A 613 26.22 6.61 19.00
N ASP A 614 26.24 7.67 19.80
CA ASP A 614 25.28 7.89 20.89
C ASP A 614 24.12 8.72 20.36
N PHE A 615 22.89 8.28 20.60
CA PHE A 615 21.68 8.93 20.13
C PHE A 615 20.57 8.94 21.19
N GLN A 616 19.50 9.67 20.94
CA GLN A 616 18.32 9.70 21.81
C GLN A 616 17.12 9.06 21.08
N ALA A 617 16.41 8.15 21.76
CA ALA A 617 15.18 7.55 21.25
C ALA A 617 14.02 8.58 21.18
N PRO A 618 13.00 8.35 20.34
CA PRO A 618 11.84 9.25 20.24
C PRO A 618 11.18 9.49 21.60
N THR A 619 10.62 10.68 21.82
CA THR A 619 9.97 11.05 23.08
C THR A 619 8.44 10.96 23.00
N ASN A 620 7.84 11.05 21.81
CA ASN A 620 6.40 11.11 21.61
C ASN A 620 5.84 9.76 21.13
N SER A 621 5.18 9.01 22.02
CA SER A 621 4.57 7.72 21.69
C SER A 621 3.25 7.83 20.92
N ASN A 622 2.61 9.01 20.88
CA ASN A 622 1.44 9.22 20.05
C ASN A 622 1.84 9.22 18.56
N LEU A 623 2.88 9.99 18.21
CA LEU A 623 3.37 10.06 16.83
C LEU A 623 4.10 8.79 16.41
N TYR A 624 4.84 8.16 17.32
CA TYR A 624 5.68 7.00 17.06
C TYR A 624 5.29 5.85 17.98
N PRO A 625 4.14 5.17 17.75
CA PRO A 625 3.61 4.15 18.64
C PRO A 625 4.55 2.95 18.78
N PRO A 626 4.43 2.20 19.89
CA PRO A 626 5.31 1.06 20.17
C PRO A 626 5.24 -0.01 19.08
N GLY A 627 6.37 -0.67 18.83
CA GLY A 627 6.46 -1.72 17.82
C GLY A 627 7.86 -1.82 17.20
N TYR A 628 7.95 -2.56 16.11
CA TYR A 628 9.20 -2.69 15.36
C TYR A 628 9.36 -1.57 14.34
N TYR A 629 10.62 -1.14 14.19
CA TYR A 629 11.07 -0.12 13.26
C TYR A 629 12.33 -0.60 12.55
N MET A 630 12.53 -0.18 11.34
CA MET A 630 13.81 -0.23 10.62
C MET A 630 14.68 0.96 11.05
N MET A 631 15.83 0.68 11.63
CA MET A 631 16.84 1.71 11.94
C MET A 631 17.81 1.80 10.77
N PHE A 632 17.95 2.98 10.19
CA PHE A 632 18.93 3.27 9.15
C PHE A 632 19.91 4.33 9.64
N TYR A 633 21.18 4.12 9.35
CA TYR A 633 22.19 5.17 9.40
C TYR A 633 22.41 5.69 7.97
N LEU A 634 22.47 7.00 7.82
CA LEU A 634 22.78 7.64 6.55
C LEU A 634 24.11 8.38 6.70
N ASN A 635 25.02 8.21 5.75
CA ASN A 635 26.26 9.00 5.72
C ASN A 635 25.99 10.44 5.26
N ASP A 636 27.01 11.30 5.29
CA ASP A 636 26.94 12.73 4.95
C ASP A 636 26.44 13.05 3.53
N ILE A 637 26.51 12.07 2.61
CA ILE A 637 25.93 12.21 1.28
C ILE A 637 24.50 11.62 1.19
N GLY A 638 23.94 11.15 2.30
CA GLY A 638 22.59 10.59 2.39
C GLY A 638 22.45 9.19 1.78
N LYS A 639 23.52 8.39 1.73
CA LYS A 639 23.47 6.97 1.37
C LYS A 639 23.11 6.15 2.60
N PRO A 640 21.98 5.39 2.61
CA PRO A 640 21.54 4.65 3.79
C PRO A 640 22.30 3.32 3.95
N SER A 641 22.47 2.88 5.19
CA SER A 641 22.86 1.50 5.55
C SER A 641 21.79 0.47 5.14
N HIS A 642 22.06 -0.81 5.32
CA HIS A 642 20.99 -1.77 5.54
C HIS A 642 20.33 -1.47 6.88
N ALA A 643 19.00 -1.74 6.97
CA ALA A 643 18.28 -1.55 8.21
C ALA A 643 18.62 -2.61 9.24
N GLN A 644 18.66 -2.19 10.49
CA GLN A 644 18.54 -3.11 11.63
C GLN A 644 17.13 -2.99 12.23
N MET A 645 16.52 -4.14 12.54
CA MET A 645 15.21 -4.17 13.17
C MET A 645 15.35 -3.90 14.67
N VAL A 646 14.72 -2.83 15.14
CA VAL A 646 14.73 -2.44 16.55
C VAL A 646 13.30 -2.32 17.06
N LYS A 647 13.10 -2.65 18.33
CA LYS A 647 11.79 -2.54 18.98
C LYS A 647 11.74 -1.24 19.80
N LEU A 648 10.77 -0.37 19.50
CA LEU A 648 10.42 0.75 20.35
C LEU A 648 9.36 0.28 21.35
N ALA A 649 9.71 0.28 22.64
CA ALA A 649 8.88 -0.30 23.69
C ALA A 649 8.35 0.76 24.64
N VAL A 650 7.12 0.55 25.13
CA VAL A 650 6.62 1.29 26.29
C VAL A 650 7.46 0.90 27.50
N SER A 651 7.80 1.84 28.34
CA SER A 651 8.63 1.66 29.56
C SER A 651 7.95 0.70 30.55
#